data_bedf4417c1d25de1264518a9e586e97d
#
_entry.id   bedf4417c1d25de1264518a9e586e97d
#
_cell.length_a   1.000
_cell.length_b   1.000
_cell.length_c   1.000
_cell.angle_alpha   90.00
_cell.angle_beta   90.00
_cell.angle_gamma   90.00
#
_symmetry.space_group_name_H-M   'P 1'
#
loop_
_entity.id
_entity.type
_entity.pdbx_description
1 polymer ?
#
loop_
_entity_poly.entity_id
_entity_poly.type
_entity_poly.pdbx_seq_one_letter_code
_entity_poly.pdbx_strand_id
1 'polypeptide(L)'
;MEDQLINGDGGEIKTSSNRKKYIFIFLISFILILVLVIVLIVVLRGKDEKPIRCEPGYFLPNDDKECKPCSIPNCKFCNGTKSNNTCYTCDKNYIPILENNVIETCELDDQKCLIRDNQTNRCLNCVSKYYLVNGICKPYSFMATYFNDNKDKEIQLISDAYRFYIVGMYLNNTKIDIKTSYTFSSIGNHTIYFYLNLSSIVSLGAMFSKIEKMTSINFTPEFNTENIQIMNNMFSNCISLTSIDLSSFNTSSVTNMFNMFGNCTSLVTLNLSNFDTSNVIDMSDMFRNCTGLTNLDLSNFNTSSVLGMNNLFSGSFSLTSINLSKFNTSKVQSMVAMFYRCYSLNSIDLSSFNTSSVESMNDMFGFCTSLKELNISNFYTPSLTDMTHMFGDCRSLISIDISNFDTSKVTCMQVTFYQCNSLISIDVSNFNTSNVIDMSLMFLGCNSLKTLDVSNFDLLNVKDMSNMFLNCYSLISINLPICKKSSVTNLFNLFFNCSSLVSIDFSTFDTSSVTNMIEVFFNCTSLASVNLDNVDTSSVTAMVDMFDSCHSLTSINMSSFDTSNVEYLNGMFHSCFSLTSVDLSNFNTRKLKEIDGLFYNCSKLSYIDISTFHESLKYDNKLFENINNIGEIIISENISKAIHPIFESLKLDWTITEK
;
A
#
# COMPACT_ATOMS: atom_id res chain seq x y z
N MET A 1 -40.70 20.96 19.07
CA MET A 1 -42.14 20.71 19.26
C MET A 1 -42.18 19.34 19.86
N GLU A 2 -42.11 19.36 21.14
CA GLU A 2 -43.19 19.15 22.13
C GLU A 2 -43.60 17.68 22.12
N ASP A 3 -43.15 16.94 23.14
CA ASP A 3 -43.77 16.73 24.46
C ASP A 3 -45.18 16.19 24.43
N GLN A 4 -45.37 15.03 25.06
CA GLN A 4 -46.30 14.67 26.12
C GLN A 4 -46.32 13.15 26.26
N LEU A 5 -45.79 12.59 27.35
CA LEU A 5 -46.43 12.28 28.61
C LEU A 5 -47.85 11.68 28.51
N ILE A 6 -48.01 10.42 28.91
CA ILE A 6 -49.14 9.99 29.76
C ILE A 6 -48.70 8.80 30.63
N ASN A 7 -48.92 8.95 31.94
CA ASN A 7 -48.90 7.94 32.99
C ASN A 7 -50.07 6.96 32.86
N GLY A 8 -49.89 5.77 33.37
CA GLY A 8 -51.02 4.87 33.62
C GLY A 8 -50.61 3.53 34.23
N ASP A 9 -50.64 3.50 35.54
CA ASP A 9 -50.99 2.39 36.42
C ASP A 9 -50.66 0.91 36.12
N GLY A 10 -49.97 0.34 37.10
CA GLY A 10 -50.44 -0.77 37.92
C GLY A 10 -50.50 -2.15 37.27
N GLY A 11 -49.49 -2.93 37.47
CA GLY A 11 -49.54 -4.35 37.24
C GLY A 11 -48.36 -5.09 37.89
N GLU A 12 -48.51 -5.42 39.16
CA GLU A 12 -47.63 -6.37 39.83
C GLU A 12 -47.56 -7.68 39.06
N ILE A 13 -46.45 -7.96 38.44
CA ILE A 13 -46.14 -9.30 37.92
C ILE A 13 -45.20 -9.98 38.91
N LYS A 14 -45.78 -10.91 39.65
CA LYS A 14 -45.10 -11.91 40.46
C LYS A 14 -44.11 -12.71 39.61
N THR A 15 -42.86 -12.36 39.62
CA THR A 15 -41.76 -13.13 38.99
C THR A 15 -40.63 -13.46 39.97
N SER A 16 -40.98 -13.77 41.21
CA SER A 16 -40.01 -14.07 42.26
C SER A 16 -39.86 -15.59 42.53
N SER A 17 -40.74 -16.45 41.99
CA SER A 17 -40.71 -17.89 42.26
C SER A 17 -39.89 -18.73 41.28
N ASN A 18 -39.82 -18.35 40.01
CA ASN A 18 -39.12 -19.15 39.01
C ASN A 18 -37.58 -18.93 38.96
N ARG A 19 -37.09 -17.75 39.27
CA ARG A 19 -35.64 -17.49 39.34
C ARG A 19 -34.96 -18.26 40.49
N LYS A 20 -35.63 -18.37 41.63
CA LYS A 20 -35.10 -19.17 42.75
C LYS A 20 -35.09 -20.68 42.47
N LYS A 21 -36.05 -21.21 41.69
CA LYS A 21 -36.06 -22.60 41.27
C LYS A 21 -34.95 -22.92 40.26
N TYR A 22 -34.66 -22.04 39.33
CA TYR A 22 -33.57 -22.27 38.36
C TYR A 22 -32.17 -22.14 39.00
N ILE A 23 -31.99 -21.20 39.95
CA ILE A 23 -30.75 -21.07 40.71
C ILE A 23 -30.55 -22.31 41.61
N PHE A 24 -31.62 -22.84 42.19
CA PHE A 24 -31.54 -24.04 43.06
C PHE A 24 -31.24 -25.32 42.24
N ILE A 25 -31.81 -25.44 41.05
CA ILE A 25 -31.51 -26.56 40.15
C ILE A 25 -30.08 -26.44 39.60
N PHE A 26 -29.60 -25.22 39.29
CA PHE A 26 -28.21 -25.00 38.84
C PHE A 26 -27.19 -25.28 39.97
N LEU A 27 -27.50 -24.89 41.22
CA LEU A 27 -26.66 -25.17 42.38
C LEU A 27 -26.62 -26.69 42.71
N ILE A 28 -27.74 -27.40 42.59
CA ILE A 28 -27.79 -28.84 42.80
C ILE A 28 -27.05 -29.58 41.69
N SER A 29 -27.18 -29.16 40.42
CA SER A 29 -26.43 -29.72 39.31
C SER A 29 -24.93 -29.47 39.46
N PHE A 30 -24.51 -28.30 39.92
CA PHE A 30 -23.12 -27.94 40.16
C PHE A 30 -22.53 -28.74 41.34
N ILE A 31 -23.29 -28.92 42.42
CA ILE A 31 -22.88 -29.75 43.54
C ILE A 31 -22.81 -31.22 43.19
N LEU A 32 -23.73 -31.76 42.34
CA LEU A 32 -23.69 -33.10 41.84
C LEU A 32 -22.48 -33.35 40.92
N ILE A 33 -22.15 -32.39 40.06
CA ILE A 33 -20.93 -32.42 39.22
C ILE A 33 -19.67 -32.36 40.09
N LEU A 34 -19.65 -31.48 41.12
CA LEU A 34 -18.51 -31.39 42.04
C LEU A 34 -18.34 -32.70 42.86
N VAL A 35 -19.43 -33.31 43.32
CA VAL A 35 -19.41 -34.59 44.02
C VAL A 35 -18.95 -35.73 43.07
N LEU A 36 -19.40 -35.74 41.82
CA LEU A 36 -18.94 -36.70 40.82
C LEU A 36 -17.44 -36.53 40.52
N VAL A 37 -16.97 -35.28 40.41
CA VAL A 37 -15.55 -34.99 40.20
C VAL A 37 -14.72 -35.37 41.43
N ILE A 38 -15.22 -35.10 42.62
CA ILE A 38 -14.54 -35.50 43.89
C ILE A 38 -14.55 -37.03 44.05
N VAL A 39 -15.66 -37.71 43.72
CA VAL A 39 -15.73 -39.17 43.72
C VAL A 39 -14.80 -39.77 42.63
N LEU A 40 -14.72 -39.14 41.46
CA LEU A 40 -13.78 -39.56 40.41
C LEU A 40 -12.32 -39.33 40.84
N ILE A 41 -12.04 -38.22 41.55
CA ILE A 41 -10.70 -37.93 42.10
C ILE A 41 -10.37 -38.87 43.24
N VAL A 42 -11.34 -39.27 44.07
CA VAL A 42 -11.13 -40.21 45.16
C VAL A 42 -11.03 -41.66 44.65
N VAL A 43 -11.80 -42.03 43.63
CA VAL A 43 -11.68 -43.36 42.97
C VAL A 43 -10.39 -43.45 42.16
N LEU A 44 -9.92 -42.33 41.55
CA LEU A 44 -8.62 -42.28 40.87
C LEU A 44 -7.44 -42.13 41.84
N ARG A 45 -7.66 -41.68 43.09
CA ARG A 45 -6.64 -41.64 44.16
C ARG A 45 -6.54 -42.92 45.01
N GLY A 46 -7.46 -43.84 44.80
CA GLY A 46 -7.47 -45.12 45.53
C GLY A 46 -6.66 -46.22 44.87
N LYS A 47 -5.42 -45.96 44.52
CA LYS A 47 -4.31 -46.90 44.32
C LYS A 47 -3.08 -46.13 43.83
N ASP A 48 -2.60 -45.19 44.59
CA ASP A 48 -1.26 -44.64 44.43
C ASP A 48 -0.36 -45.19 45.52
N GLU A 49 -0.01 -46.42 45.41
CA GLU A 49 1.41 -46.74 45.63
C GLU A 49 2.13 -45.99 44.51
N LYS A 50 2.84 -44.89 44.84
CA LYS A 50 3.70 -44.18 43.86
C LYS A 50 4.55 -45.25 43.20
N PRO A 51 4.52 -45.39 41.85
CA PRO A 51 5.41 -46.35 41.21
C PRO A 51 6.82 -45.99 41.64
N ILE A 52 7.54 -46.96 42.22
CA ILE A 52 8.94 -46.78 42.61
C ILE A 52 9.68 -46.44 41.33
N ARG A 53 10.07 -45.17 41.18
CA ARG A 53 10.88 -44.70 40.04
C ARG A 53 12.34 -44.90 40.42
N CYS A 54 12.97 -45.84 39.76
CA CYS A 54 14.41 -46.01 39.90
C CYS A 54 15.16 -44.82 39.29
N GLU A 55 16.30 -44.46 39.86
CA GLU A 55 17.23 -43.49 39.27
C GLU A 55 17.79 -44.02 37.95
N PRO A 56 18.25 -43.16 37.04
CA PRO A 56 18.91 -43.58 35.81
C PRO A 56 20.03 -44.60 36.09
N GLY A 57 20.04 -45.71 35.35
CA GLY A 57 20.98 -46.79 35.55
C GLY A 57 20.50 -47.92 36.49
N TYR A 58 19.27 -47.81 37.03
CA TYR A 58 18.66 -48.82 37.88
C TYR A 58 17.31 -49.29 37.34
N PHE A 59 16.89 -50.51 37.61
CA PHE A 59 15.61 -51.09 37.25
C PHE A 59 14.88 -51.68 38.44
N LEU A 60 13.55 -51.79 38.36
CA LEU A 60 12.73 -52.48 39.36
C LEU A 60 12.37 -53.86 38.82
N PRO A 61 12.88 -54.95 39.38
CA PRO A 61 12.47 -56.32 39.04
C PRO A 61 10.99 -56.54 39.36
N ASN A 62 10.31 -57.42 38.61
CA ASN A 62 8.85 -57.63 38.70
C ASN A 62 8.32 -58.01 40.08
N ASP A 63 9.16 -58.50 40.95
CA ASP A 63 8.79 -58.97 42.32
C ASP A 63 9.53 -58.23 43.44
N ASP A 64 10.35 -57.24 43.17
CA ASP A 64 11.15 -56.53 44.17
C ASP A 64 10.63 -55.10 44.40
N LYS A 65 10.79 -54.62 45.64
CA LYS A 65 10.48 -53.23 46.03
C LYS A 65 11.70 -52.31 45.98
N GLU A 66 12.84 -52.81 45.54
CA GLU A 66 14.09 -52.03 45.47
C GLU A 66 14.66 -51.97 44.05
N CYS A 67 15.17 -50.80 43.66
CA CYS A 67 15.84 -50.59 42.40
C CYS A 67 17.23 -51.31 42.41
N LYS A 68 17.51 -52.05 41.32
CA LYS A 68 18.81 -52.71 41.11
C LYS A 68 19.55 -52.10 39.93
N PRO A 69 20.89 -52.04 39.94
CA PRO A 69 21.66 -51.51 38.86
C PRO A 69 21.45 -52.29 37.56
N CYS A 70 21.35 -51.63 36.45
CA CYS A 70 21.36 -52.24 35.13
C CYS A 70 22.72 -52.90 34.87
N SER A 71 22.71 -54.12 34.36
CA SER A 71 23.95 -54.79 33.93
C SER A 71 24.47 -54.23 32.58
N ILE A 72 23.65 -53.47 31.86
CA ILE A 72 24.01 -52.86 30.58
C ILE A 72 24.57 -51.47 30.85
N PRO A 73 25.84 -51.20 30.50
CA PRO A 73 26.44 -49.87 30.66
C PRO A 73 25.64 -48.79 29.95
N ASN A 74 25.53 -47.61 30.59
CA ASN A 74 24.86 -46.43 30.05
C ASN A 74 23.37 -46.61 29.73
N CYS A 75 22.72 -47.63 30.26
CA CYS A 75 21.28 -47.80 30.16
C CYS A 75 20.56 -46.93 31.20
N LYS A 76 19.65 -46.09 30.75
CA LYS A 76 18.88 -45.18 31.59
C LYS A 76 17.70 -45.87 32.28
N PHE A 77 17.03 -46.76 31.55
CA PHE A 77 15.91 -47.55 32.05
C PHE A 77 16.00 -48.98 31.51
N CYS A 78 16.04 -49.94 32.39
CA CYS A 78 16.03 -51.34 32.03
C CYS A 78 14.93 -52.11 32.77
N ASN A 79 14.53 -53.26 32.22
CA ASN A 79 13.58 -54.17 32.83
C ASN A 79 14.10 -55.63 32.67
N GLY A 80 13.79 -56.53 33.60
CA GLY A 80 14.18 -57.94 33.49
C GLY A 80 14.29 -58.62 34.81
N THR A 81 14.70 -59.90 34.77
CA THR A 81 15.00 -60.77 35.93
C THR A 81 16.48 -60.67 36.26
N LYS A 82 16.88 -61.16 37.45
CA LYS A 82 18.29 -61.14 37.96
C LYS A 82 19.37 -61.66 37.00
N SER A 83 18.99 -62.37 35.95
CA SER A 83 19.91 -62.97 34.99
C SER A 83 19.80 -62.43 33.56
N ASN A 84 18.81 -61.58 33.23
CA ASN A 84 18.60 -61.13 31.86
C ASN A 84 17.91 -59.78 31.85
N ASN A 85 18.65 -58.66 31.93
CA ASN A 85 18.15 -57.33 31.89
C ASN A 85 18.08 -56.87 30.43
N THR A 86 16.96 -56.26 30.07
CA THR A 86 16.80 -55.58 28.78
C THR A 86 16.78 -54.06 28.97
N CYS A 87 17.54 -53.35 28.18
CA CYS A 87 17.53 -51.91 28.20
C CYS A 87 16.37 -51.38 27.31
N TYR A 88 15.58 -50.44 27.84
CA TYR A 88 14.50 -49.79 27.07
C TYR A 88 14.91 -48.43 26.55
N THR A 89 15.76 -47.73 27.28
CA THR A 89 16.26 -46.41 26.86
C THR A 89 17.68 -46.20 27.36
N CYS A 90 18.52 -45.68 26.53
CA CYS A 90 19.87 -45.29 26.91
C CYS A 90 19.90 -43.92 27.58
N ASP A 91 20.97 -43.59 28.31
CA ASP A 91 21.22 -42.26 28.84
C ASP A 91 21.35 -41.22 27.71
N LYS A 92 21.13 -39.95 28.04
CA LYS A 92 21.35 -38.82 27.09
C LYS A 92 22.72 -39.01 26.42
N ASN A 93 22.74 -39.05 25.10
CA ASN A 93 23.90 -39.25 24.23
C ASN A 93 24.28 -40.68 23.90
N TYR A 94 23.49 -41.68 24.33
CA TYR A 94 23.70 -43.09 23.99
C TYR A 94 22.53 -43.63 23.17
N ILE A 95 22.83 -44.46 22.17
CA ILE A 95 21.86 -45.19 21.35
C ILE A 95 21.83 -46.66 21.71
N PRO A 96 20.66 -47.30 21.60
CA PRO A 96 20.56 -48.75 21.79
C PRO A 96 21.16 -49.49 20.58
N ILE A 97 22.04 -50.42 20.81
CA ILE A 97 22.40 -51.45 19.83
C ILE A 97 21.47 -52.62 20.02
N LEU A 98 20.71 -52.93 18.97
CA LEU A 98 19.70 -53.99 18.99
C LEU A 98 20.26 -55.28 18.39
N GLU A 99 20.22 -56.36 19.14
CA GLU A 99 20.31 -57.71 18.61
C GLU A 99 18.96 -58.41 18.84
N ASN A 100 18.35 -58.94 17.78
CA ASN A 100 17.03 -59.59 17.83
C ASN A 100 15.91 -58.70 18.45
N ASN A 101 15.90 -57.40 18.20
CA ASN A 101 14.98 -56.37 18.75
C ASN A 101 15.11 -56.13 20.27
N VAL A 102 16.20 -56.54 20.89
CA VAL A 102 16.51 -56.25 22.29
C VAL A 102 17.75 -55.36 22.36
N ILE A 103 17.73 -54.33 23.23
CA ILE A 103 18.89 -53.46 23.43
C ILE A 103 19.93 -54.22 24.24
N GLU A 104 21.05 -54.59 23.61
CA GLU A 104 22.14 -55.26 24.27
C GLU A 104 23.15 -54.31 24.91
N THR A 105 23.37 -53.15 24.26
CA THR A 105 24.28 -52.13 24.78
C THR A 105 23.75 -50.73 24.48
N CYS A 106 24.07 -49.77 25.36
CA CYS A 106 23.86 -48.33 25.08
C CYS A 106 25.20 -47.74 24.68
N GLU A 107 25.30 -47.35 23.42
CA GLU A 107 26.45 -46.61 22.91
C GLU A 107 26.13 -45.11 22.78
N LEU A 108 27.16 -44.26 22.65
CA LEU A 108 26.98 -42.84 22.42
C LEU A 108 25.96 -42.60 21.31
N ASP A 109 24.96 -41.73 21.55
CA ASP A 109 23.89 -41.41 20.60
C ASP A 109 24.48 -40.87 19.29
N ASP A 110 24.59 -41.73 18.31
CA ASP A 110 25.34 -41.50 17.10
C ASP A 110 24.68 -42.14 15.86
N GLN A 111 23.33 -42.21 15.83
CA GLN A 111 22.58 -42.47 14.60
C GLN A 111 22.97 -41.49 13.49
N LYS A 112 23.70 -40.45 13.86
CA LYS A 112 24.25 -39.38 13.03
C LYS A 112 25.63 -39.73 12.45
N CYS A 113 26.25 -40.81 12.92
CA CYS A 113 27.57 -41.25 12.48
C CYS A 113 27.51 -42.38 11.44
N LEU A 114 28.14 -42.18 10.27
CA LEU A 114 28.26 -43.21 9.23
C LEU A 114 29.45 -44.17 9.43
N ILE A 115 30.56 -43.66 9.92
CA ILE A 115 31.81 -44.40 10.05
C ILE A 115 32.45 -44.04 11.40
N ARG A 116 32.81 -45.07 12.20
CA ARG A 116 33.48 -44.91 13.50
C ARG A 116 34.91 -45.40 13.46
N ASP A 117 35.72 -44.82 14.28
CA ASP A 117 37.05 -45.34 14.63
C ASP A 117 36.92 -46.50 15.63
N ASN A 118 37.39 -47.66 15.25
CA ASN A 118 37.28 -48.90 16.05
C ASN A 118 38.08 -48.88 17.36
N GLN A 119 39.06 -47.97 17.52
CA GLN A 119 39.90 -47.88 18.72
C GLN A 119 39.43 -46.80 19.69
N THR A 120 38.96 -45.67 19.17
CA THR A 120 38.60 -44.47 19.97
C THR A 120 37.10 -44.28 20.11
N ASN A 121 36.30 -45.06 19.40
CA ASN A 121 34.83 -44.93 19.27
C ASN A 121 34.36 -43.53 18.82
N ARG A 122 35.22 -42.71 18.23
CA ARG A 122 34.88 -41.40 17.68
C ARG A 122 34.27 -41.52 16.31
N CYS A 123 33.30 -40.69 16.01
CA CYS A 123 32.76 -40.62 14.66
C CYS A 123 33.83 -40.08 13.69
N LEU A 124 34.00 -40.74 12.55
CA LEU A 124 34.88 -40.33 11.47
C LEU A 124 34.13 -39.69 10.32
N ASN A 125 32.82 -40.00 10.16
CA ASN A 125 31.96 -39.43 9.12
C ASN A 125 30.50 -39.44 9.59
N CYS A 126 29.78 -38.34 9.33
CA CYS A 126 28.38 -38.16 9.73
C CYS A 126 27.42 -38.53 8.60
N VAL A 127 26.19 -38.95 8.95
CA VAL A 127 25.08 -39.05 7.99
C VAL A 127 24.74 -37.69 7.42
N SER A 128 24.05 -37.65 6.30
CA SER A 128 23.56 -36.39 5.69
C SER A 128 22.81 -35.55 6.73
N LYS A 129 23.00 -34.24 6.71
CA LYS A 129 22.47 -33.22 7.66
C LYS A 129 23.30 -33.04 8.95
N TYR A 130 24.39 -33.78 9.13
CA TYR A 130 25.29 -33.59 10.26
C TYR A 130 26.74 -33.41 9.78
N TYR A 131 27.50 -32.65 10.53
CA TYR A 131 28.92 -32.44 10.28
C TYR A 131 29.73 -32.83 11.52
N LEU A 132 30.99 -33.15 11.29
CA LEU A 132 31.86 -33.68 12.32
C LEU A 132 32.61 -32.57 13.07
N VAL A 133 32.43 -32.52 14.41
CA VAL A 133 33.20 -31.63 15.29
C VAL A 133 33.76 -32.46 16.42
N ASN A 134 35.09 -32.60 16.51
CA ASN A 134 35.78 -33.32 17.56
C ASN A 134 35.27 -34.77 17.79
N GLY A 135 34.87 -35.45 16.70
CA GLY A 135 34.35 -36.81 16.76
C GLY A 135 32.87 -36.94 17.11
N ILE A 136 32.12 -35.84 17.11
CA ILE A 136 30.66 -35.78 17.36
C ILE A 136 29.95 -35.18 16.15
N CYS A 137 28.86 -35.80 15.71
CA CYS A 137 28.03 -35.30 14.64
C CYS A 137 27.05 -34.22 15.14
N LYS A 138 27.20 -33.00 14.68
CA LYS A 138 26.31 -31.89 15.00
C LYS A 138 25.43 -31.51 13.79
N PRO A 139 24.17 -31.13 13.99
CA PRO A 139 23.33 -30.68 12.88
C PRO A 139 23.85 -29.34 12.29
N TYR A 140 23.51 -29.07 11.04
CA TYR A 140 23.85 -27.82 10.40
C TYR A 140 22.96 -26.67 10.96
N SER A 141 23.39 -25.43 10.83
CA SER A 141 22.63 -24.28 11.24
C SER A 141 21.49 -23.98 10.23
N PHE A 142 21.81 -24.05 8.94
CA PHE A 142 20.81 -23.97 7.86
C PHE A 142 21.32 -24.68 6.60
N MET A 143 20.39 -25.02 5.71
CA MET A 143 20.69 -25.42 4.34
C MET A 143 20.06 -24.45 3.36
N ALA A 144 20.78 -24.09 2.29
CA ALA A 144 20.27 -23.23 1.24
C ALA A 144 20.53 -23.86 -0.14
N THR A 145 19.55 -23.77 -1.01
CA THR A 145 19.63 -24.27 -2.38
C THR A 145 19.78 -23.09 -3.33
N TYR A 146 20.74 -23.21 -4.25
CA TYR A 146 21.10 -22.20 -5.25
C TYR A 146 20.93 -22.76 -6.64
N PHE A 147 20.32 -22.01 -7.53
CA PHE A 147 20.21 -22.37 -8.93
C PHE A 147 21.40 -21.80 -9.72
N ASN A 148 22.20 -22.71 -10.26
CA ASN A 148 23.30 -22.35 -11.14
C ASN A 148 22.87 -22.46 -12.61
N ASP A 149 22.86 -21.35 -13.32
CA ASP A 149 22.56 -21.25 -14.76
C ASP A 149 23.82 -21.25 -15.65
N ASN A 150 25.01 -21.12 -15.06
CA ASN A 150 26.29 -21.09 -15.76
C ASN A 150 27.40 -21.70 -14.91
N LYS A 151 27.96 -22.83 -15.34
CA LYS A 151 29.01 -23.57 -14.62
C LYS A 151 30.32 -22.80 -14.37
N ASP A 152 30.56 -21.75 -15.16
CA ASP A 152 31.80 -20.96 -15.09
C ASP A 152 31.61 -19.67 -14.27
N LYS A 153 30.38 -19.43 -13.73
CA LYS A 153 30.05 -18.22 -12.99
C LYS A 153 30.09 -18.48 -11.49
N GLU A 154 30.76 -17.61 -10.77
CA GLU A 154 30.72 -17.57 -9.31
C GLU A 154 29.37 -17.07 -8.81
N ILE A 155 28.78 -17.76 -7.85
CA ILE A 155 27.51 -17.43 -7.21
C ILE A 155 27.77 -17.02 -5.78
N GLN A 156 27.25 -15.85 -5.36
CA GLN A 156 27.26 -15.44 -3.96
C GLN A 156 26.30 -16.34 -3.17
N LEU A 157 26.75 -16.82 -2.02
CA LEU A 157 26.02 -17.76 -1.17
C LEU A 157 25.48 -17.10 0.11
N ILE A 158 26.27 -16.20 0.67
CA ILE A 158 25.99 -15.46 1.90
C ILE A 158 26.81 -14.16 1.86
N SER A 159 26.39 -13.14 2.58
CA SER A 159 27.14 -11.89 2.67
C SER A 159 28.54 -12.09 3.23
N ASP A 160 29.54 -11.40 2.67
CA ASP A 160 30.95 -11.47 3.09
C ASP A 160 31.16 -11.09 4.55
N ALA A 161 30.27 -10.24 5.09
CA ALA A 161 30.31 -9.83 6.49
C ALA A 161 30.18 -11.03 7.46
N TYR A 162 29.58 -12.15 7.04
CA TYR A 162 29.36 -13.32 7.86
C TYR A 162 30.39 -14.42 7.69
N ARG A 163 31.42 -14.22 6.84
CA ARG A 163 32.47 -15.22 6.56
C ARG A 163 33.14 -15.76 7.83
N PHE A 164 33.42 -14.89 8.80
CA PHE A 164 34.12 -15.26 10.04
C PHE A 164 33.27 -16.10 11.01
N TYR A 165 31.95 -16.13 10.81
CA TYR A 165 31.03 -16.92 11.62
C TYR A 165 30.77 -18.31 11.03
N ILE A 166 31.19 -18.55 9.77
CA ILE A 166 31.07 -19.87 9.13
C ILE A 166 32.16 -20.79 9.67
N VAL A 167 31.74 -21.88 10.31
CA VAL A 167 32.66 -22.89 10.88
C VAL A 167 32.80 -24.10 9.96
N GLY A 168 31.80 -24.35 9.10
CA GLY A 168 31.84 -25.44 8.14
C GLY A 168 30.83 -25.25 6.98
N MET A 169 31.21 -25.76 5.82
CA MET A 169 30.36 -25.81 4.63
C MET A 169 30.47 -27.18 3.97
N TYR A 170 29.33 -27.72 3.50
CA TYR A 170 29.28 -29.04 2.87
C TYR A 170 28.40 -29.01 1.63
N LEU A 171 28.90 -29.57 0.53
CA LEU A 171 28.17 -29.80 -0.72
C LEU A 171 28.14 -31.30 -1.00
N ASN A 172 26.96 -31.92 -1.17
CA ASN A 172 26.82 -33.37 -1.40
C ASN A 172 27.59 -34.23 -0.37
N ASN A 173 27.47 -33.88 0.92
CA ASN A 173 28.16 -34.51 2.05
C ASN A 173 29.70 -34.37 2.02
N THR A 174 30.26 -33.62 1.08
CA THR A 174 31.70 -33.35 1.03
C THR A 174 31.98 -31.99 1.63
N LYS A 175 32.94 -31.91 2.56
CA LYS A 175 33.41 -30.63 3.09
C LYS A 175 34.06 -29.81 2.00
N ILE A 176 33.62 -28.57 1.88
CA ILE A 176 34.19 -27.57 0.92
C ILE A 176 34.89 -26.44 1.69
N ASP A 177 35.70 -25.68 1.00
CA ASP A 177 36.35 -24.50 1.57
C ASP A 177 35.33 -23.47 2.06
N ILE A 178 35.65 -22.84 3.20
CA ILE A 178 34.82 -21.76 3.74
C ILE A 178 34.98 -20.52 2.86
N LYS A 179 33.96 -20.25 2.04
CA LYS A 179 33.84 -19.11 1.13
C LYS A 179 32.44 -18.54 1.17
N THR A 180 32.30 -17.28 0.85
CA THR A 180 30.98 -16.60 0.75
C THR A 180 30.40 -16.70 -0.64
N SER A 181 31.20 -17.11 -1.63
CA SER A 181 30.82 -17.39 -3.00
C SER A 181 31.36 -18.73 -3.49
N TYR A 182 30.76 -19.32 -4.54
CA TYR A 182 31.13 -20.62 -5.06
C TYR A 182 30.85 -20.77 -6.56
N THR A 183 31.75 -21.45 -7.27
CA THR A 183 31.57 -21.82 -8.68
C THR A 183 31.20 -23.31 -8.75
N PHE A 184 29.97 -23.63 -9.16
CA PHE A 184 29.50 -25.00 -9.29
C PHE A 184 29.95 -25.60 -10.60
N SER A 185 30.35 -26.88 -10.60
CA SER A 185 30.83 -27.62 -11.76
C SER A 185 29.72 -28.04 -12.74
N SER A 186 28.45 -27.91 -12.35
CA SER A 186 27.29 -28.25 -13.18
C SER A 186 26.18 -27.23 -13.08
N ILE A 187 25.33 -27.17 -14.12
CA ILE A 187 24.11 -26.40 -14.16
C ILE A 187 23.03 -27.12 -13.32
N GLY A 188 22.15 -26.36 -12.66
CA GLY A 188 21.03 -26.87 -11.90
C GLY A 188 21.04 -26.44 -10.43
N ASN A 189 20.22 -27.11 -9.63
CA ASN A 189 20.10 -26.82 -8.22
C ASN A 189 21.21 -27.48 -7.41
N HIS A 190 21.83 -26.71 -6.52
CA HIS A 190 22.88 -27.16 -5.63
C HIS A 190 22.55 -26.77 -4.19
N THR A 191 22.53 -27.73 -3.26
CA THR A 191 22.27 -27.47 -1.86
C THR A 191 23.55 -27.48 -1.06
N ILE A 192 23.80 -26.39 -0.35
CA ILE A 192 24.91 -26.24 0.59
C ILE A 192 24.37 -26.24 2.02
N TYR A 193 25.04 -26.97 2.88
CA TYR A 193 24.79 -27.03 4.32
C TYR A 193 25.81 -26.15 5.02
N PHE A 194 25.32 -25.23 5.85
CA PHE A 194 26.14 -24.27 6.58
C PHE A 194 26.11 -24.55 8.07
N TYR A 195 27.25 -24.46 8.68
CA TYR A 195 27.39 -24.38 10.12
C TYR A 195 27.97 -23.03 10.52
N LEU A 196 27.24 -22.31 11.40
CA LEU A 196 27.65 -21.03 11.92
C LEU A 196 27.77 -21.03 13.43
N ASN A 197 28.70 -20.23 13.94
CA ASN A 197 28.77 -19.89 15.35
C ASN A 197 28.18 -18.47 15.54
N LEU A 198 26.95 -18.43 16.04
CA LEU A 198 26.20 -17.17 16.23
C LEU A 198 26.24 -16.68 17.70
N SER A 199 27.03 -17.30 18.59
CA SER A 199 26.99 -17.06 20.03
C SER A 199 27.28 -15.61 20.46
N SER A 200 27.91 -14.80 19.59
CA SER A 200 28.28 -13.40 19.86
C SER A 200 27.57 -12.40 18.96
N ILE A 201 26.61 -12.87 18.14
CA ILE A 201 25.93 -12.02 17.17
C ILE A 201 24.61 -11.49 17.73
N VAL A 202 24.36 -10.19 17.54
CA VAL A 202 23.10 -9.51 17.86
C VAL A 202 22.38 -9.02 16.60
N SER A 203 23.01 -9.16 15.43
CA SER A 203 22.46 -8.69 14.14
C SER A 203 22.64 -9.74 13.06
N LEU A 204 21.55 -10.01 12.32
CA LEU A 204 21.52 -10.77 11.07
C LEU A 204 21.24 -9.86 9.86
N GLY A 205 21.45 -8.56 10.03
CA GLY A 205 21.21 -7.57 9.00
C GLY A 205 21.95 -7.90 7.70
N ALA A 206 21.23 -7.91 6.59
CA ALA A 206 21.73 -8.19 5.24
C ALA A 206 22.48 -9.55 5.06
N MET A 207 22.26 -10.54 5.94
CA MET A 207 22.98 -11.80 5.89
C MET A 207 22.86 -12.52 4.55
N PHE A 208 21.67 -12.51 3.96
CA PHE A 208 21.38 -13.10 2.65
C PHE A 208 20.98 -12.03 1.62
N SER A 209 21.22 -10.76 1.89
CA SER A 209 20.84 -9.69 0.96
C SER A 209 21.53 -9.85 -0.39
N LYS A 210 20.74 -9.69 -1.49
CA LYS A 210 21.19 -9.81 -2.87
C LYS A 210 21.73 -11.21 -3.27
N ILE A 211 21.30 -12.24 -2.56
CA ILE A 211 21.63 -13.62 -2.95
C ILE A 211 20.62 -14.07 -4.02
N GLU A 212 20.75 -13.51 -5.21
CA GLU A 212 19.78 -13.61 -6.29
C GLU A 212 19.52 -15.05 -6.78
N LYS A 213 20.48 -15.95 -6.61
CA LYS A 213 20.41 -17.34 -7.08
C LYS A 213 19.90 -18.32 -6.02
N MET A 214 19.65 -17.87 -4.81
CA MET A 214 19.08 -18.71 -3.74
C MET A 214 17.60 -18.98 -4.01
N THR A 215 17.23 -20.26 -4.14
CA THR A 215 15.84 -20.69 -4.43
C THR A 215 15.08 -21.15 -3.21
N SER A 216 15.79 -21.69 -2.22
CA SER A 216 15.18 -22.08 -0.92
C SER A 216 16.20 -22.00 0.19
N ILE A 217 15.71 -21.79 1.41
CA ILE A 217 16.51 -21.83 2.64
C ILE A 217 15.69 -22.42 3.79
N ASN A 218 16.28 -23.34 4.57
CA ASN A 218 15.65 -23.96 5.71
C ASN A 218 16.60 -23.88 6.91
N PHE A 219 16.11 -23.37 8.01
CA PHE A 219 16.86 -23.22 9.25
C PHE A 219 16.56 -24.37 10.20
N THR A 220 17.54 -24.71 11.03
CA THR A 220 17.37 -25.69 12.09
C THR A 220 17.34 -24.98 13.46
N PRO A 221 16.90 -25.66 14.56
CA PRO A 221 16.92 -25.06 15.90
C PRO A 221 18.31 -24.60 16.37
N GLU A 222 19.39 -25.11 15.76
CA GLU A 222 20.76 -24.68 16.05
C GLU A 222 21.08 -23.30 15.50
N PHE A 223 20.27 -22.78 14.59
CA PHE A 223 20.29 -21.37 14.17
C PHE A 223 19.54 -20.54 15.22
N ASN A 224 20.15 -20.36 16.38
CA ASN A 224 19.52 -19.65 17.49
C ASN A 224 19.47 -18.14 17.22
N THR A 225 18.26 -17.57 17.26
CA THR A 225 18.00 -16.14 17.04
C THR A 225 17.54 -15.40 18.30
N GLU A 226 17.59 -16.03 19.48
CA GLU A 226 17.06 -15.49 20.74
C GLU A 226 17.63 -14.10 21.12
N ASN A 227 18.92 -13.86 20.85
CA ASN A 227 19.60 -12.61 21.16
C ASN A 227 19.68 -11.63 19.98
N ILE A 228 19.04 -11.95 18.86
CA ILE A 228 19.10 -11.10 17.67
C ILE A 228 18.14 -9.92 17.82
N GLN A 229 18.70 -8.73 17.67
CA GLN A 229 17.98 -7.45 17.75
C GLN A 229 17.70 -6.83 16.37
N ILE A 230 18.49 -7.17 15.35
CA ILE A 230 18.46 -6.54 14.04
C ILE A 230 18.37 -7.63 12.97
N MET A 231 17.30 -7.56 12.15
CA MET A 231 17.07 -8.42 10.99
C MET A 231 16.83 -7.61 9.71
N ASN A 232 17.25 -6.34 9.69
CA ASN A 232 17.05 -5.48 8.54
C ASN A 232 17.72 -6.03 7.27
N ASN A 233 17.03 -5.98 6.14
CA ASN A 233 17.51 -6.45 4.85
C ASN A 233 17.92 -7.95 4.80
N MET A 234 17.57 -8.79 5.79
CA MET A 234 18.14 -10.13 5.92
C MET A 234 18.01 -10.97 4.65
N PHE A 235 16.88 -10.91 3.95
CA PHE A 235 16.61 -11.60 2.68
C PHE A 235 16.33 -10.64 1.53
N SER A 236 16.65 -9.37 1.70
CA SER A 236 16.38 -8.34 0.69
C SER A 236 17.02 -8.70 -0.66
N ASN A 237 16.26 -8.55 -1.75
CA ASN A 237 16.71 -8.88 -3.12
C ASN A 237 17.07 -10.36 -3.35
N CYS A 238 16.47 -11.30 -2.59
CA CYS A 238 16.53 -12.72 -2.91
C CYS A 238 15.48 -13.05 -3.98
N ILE A 239 15.71 -12.56 -5.20
CA ILE A 239 14.70 -12.55 -6.28
C ILE A 239 14.24 -13.94 -6.74
N SER A 240 15.07 -14.98 -6.56
CA SER A 240 14.74 -16.37 -6.92
C SER A 240 14.21 -17.20 -5.75
N LEU A 241 14.12 -16.62 -4.54
CA LEU A 241 13.67 -17.33 -3.34
C LEU A 241 12.17 -17.67 -3.47
N THR A 242 11.86 -18.97 -3.55
CA THR A 242 10.49 -19.48 -3.66
C THR A 242 9.93 -20.03 -2.36
N SER A 243 10.81 -20.50 -1.47
CA SER A 243 10.41 -21.05 -0.18
C SER A 243 11.44 -20.76 0.91
N ILE A 244 10.92 -20.51 2.12
CA ILE A 244 11.71 -20.25 3.32
C ILE A 244 11.02 -20.86 4.52
N ASP A 245 11.79 -21.58 5.36
CA ASP A 245 11.30 -22.08 6.65
C ASP A 245 11.93 -21.28 7.79
N LEU A 246 11.09 -20.49 8.47
CA LEU A 246 11.45 -19.63 9.60
C LEU A 246 10.90 -20.17 10.93
N SER A 247 10.38 -21.39 10.97
CA SER A 247 9.71 -21.97 12.14
C SER A 247 10.60 -22.04 13.40
N SER A 248 11.93 -22.04 13.22
CA SER A 248 12.92 -22.05 14.31
C SER A 248 13.28 -20.65 14.83
N PHE A 249 12.78 -19.56 14.21
CA PHE A 249 13.16 -18.21 14.62
C PHE A 249 12.46 -17.79 15.91
N ASN A 250 13.24 -17.26 16.85
CA ASN A 250 12.76 -16.49 17.98
C ASN A 250 13.05 -15.01 17.69
N THR A 251 12.00 -14.20 17.52
CA THR A 251 12.11 -12.77 17.18
C THR A 251 11.78 -11.84 18.33
N SER A 252 11.60 -12.37 19.55
CA SER A 252 11.17 -11.60 20.73
C SER A 252 12.11 -10.44 21.12
N SER A 253 13.39 -10.51 20.72
CA SER A 253 14.38 -9.44 20.96
C SER A 253 14.55 -8.47 19.78
N VAL A 254 13.86 -8.74 18.64
CA VAL A 254 14.07 -7.96 17.41
C VAL A 254 13.40 -6.60 17.48
N THR A 255 14.16 -5.56 17.20
CA THR A 255 13.70 -4.17 17.17
C THR A 255 13.62 -3.59 15.76
N ASN A 256 14.31 -4.17 14.78
CA ASN A 256 14.38 -3.67 13.42
C ASN A 256 14.22 -4.80 12.40
N MET A 257 13.12 -4.74 11.62
CA MET A 257 12.80 -5.63 10.50
C MET A 257 12.71 -4.89 9.15
N PHE A 258 13.30 -3.69 9.07
CA PHE A 258 13.35 -2.89 7.85
C PHE A 258 13.77 -3.72 6.64
N ASN A 259 12.96 -3.72 5.58
CA ASN A 259 13.23 -4.34 4.28
C ASN A 259 13.64 -5.83 4.36
N MET A 260 13.14 -6.58 5.37
CA MET A 260 13.61 -7.95 5.65
C MET A 260 13.41 -8.90 4.46
N PHE A 261 12.28 -8.80 3.75
CA PHE A 261 11.95 -9.59 2.57
C PHE A 261 11.80 -8.73 1.30
N GLY A 262 12.23 -7.48 1.33
CA GLY A 262 12.07 -6.58 0.18
C GLY A 262 12.67 -7.13 -1.09
N ASN A 263 11.93 -7.05 -2.19
CA ASN A 263 12.27 -7.60 -3.51
C ASN A 263 12.46 -9.13 -3.57
N CYS A 264 11.79 -9.91 -2.68
CA CYS A 264 11.68 -11.35 -2.82
C CYS A 264 10.57 -11.69 -3.84
N THR A 265 10.84 -11.41 -5.11
CA THR A 265 9.82 -11.40 -6.18
C THR A 265 9.21 -12.77 -6.49
N SER A 266 9.93 -13.86 -6.22
CA SER A 266 9.47 -15.23 -6.46
C SER A 266 8.79 -15.89 -5.24
N LEU A 267 8.72 -15.20 -4.10
CA LEU A 267 8.15 -15.75 -2.88
C LEU A 267 6.62 -15.72 -2.96
N VAL A 268 5.99 -16.90 -2.97
CA VAL A 268 4.53 -17.05 -3.14
C VAL A 268 3.79 -17.13 -1.81
N THR A 269 4.41 -17.80 -0.83
CA THR A 269 3.85 -17.97 0.51
C THR A 269 4.92 -17.72 1.56
N LEU A 270 4.52 -17.16 2.69
CA LEU A 270 5.42 -16.86 3.80
C LEU A 270 4.68 -17.12 5.12
N ASN A 271 5.21 -18.04 5.94
CA ASN A 271 4.68 -18.32 7.26
C ASN A 271 5.47 -17.57 8.33
N LEU A 272 4.80 -16.63 9.00
CA LEU A 272 5.35 -15.81 10.08
C LEU A 272 4.60 -16.01 11.40
N SER A 273 3.86 -17.10 11.55
CA SER A 273 2.99 -17.37 12.73
C SER A 273 3.72 -17.43 14.07
N ASN A 274 5.04 -17.67 14.06
CA ASN A 274 5.90 -17.68 15.24
C ASN A 274 6.61 -16.36 15.52
N PHE A 275 6.43 -15.34 14.68
CA PHE A 275 7.11 -14.05 14.88
C PHE A 275 6.48 -13.28 16.03
N ASP A 276 7.30 -12.93 17.02
CA ASP A 276 6.96 -11.91 18.02
C ASP A 276 7.52 -10.56 17.55
N THR A 277 6.62 -9.63 17.29
CA THR A 277 6.95 -8.28 16.78
C THR A 277 6.76 -7.18 17.83
N SER A 278 6.53 -7.55 19.10
CA SER A 278 6.17 -6.61 20.17
C SER A 278 7.24 -5.52 20.44
N ASN A 279 8.50 -5.82 20.15
CA ASN A 279 9.63 -4.91 20.31
C ASN A 279 10.05 -4.22 19.00
N VAL A 280 9.41 -4.53 17.87
CA VAL A 280 9.79 -3.96 16.58
C VAL A 280 9.36 -2.48 16.49
N ILE A 281 10.34 -1.64 16.12
CA ILE A 281 10.16 -0.18 15.97
C ILE A 281 9.98 0.20 14.50
N ASP A 282 10.66 -0.50 13.59
CA ASP A 282 10.63 -0.21 12.16
C ASP A 282 10.35 -1.47 11.34
N MET A 283 9.24 -1.43 10.58
CA MET A 283 8.81 -2.45 9.62
C MET A 283 8.78 -1.91 8.18
N SER A 284 9.31 -0.72 7.95
CA SER A 284 9.26 -0.11 6.61
C SER A 284 9.90 -1.04 5.57
N ASP A 285 9.33 -1.05 4.36
CA ASP A 285 9.78 -1.88 3.23
C ASP A 285 9.76 -3.41 3.46
N MET A 286 9.25 -3.94 4.61
CA MET A 286 9.45 -5.35 5.00
C MET A 286 9.02 -6.35 3.91
N PHE A 287 7.94 -6.06 3.19
CA PHE A 287 7.41 -6.88 2.08
C PHE A 287 7.37 -6.11 0.76
N ARG A 288 8.17 -5.06 0.63
CA ARG A 288 8.21 -4.25 -0.60
C ARG A 288 8.60 -5.10 -1.80
N ASN A 289 7.86 -4.94 -2.92
CA ASN A 289 8.07 -5.67 -4.17
C ASN A 289 8.10 -7.21 -4.01
N CYS A 290 7.37 -7.76 -3.04
CA CYS A 290 7.11 -9.20 -2.96
C CYS A 290 6.02 -9.58 -3.96
N THR A 291 6.34 -9.46 -5.25
CA THR A 291 5.37 -9.54 -6.36
C THR A 291 4.70 -10.90 -6.49
N GLY A 292 5.30 -11.96 -5.96
CA GLY A 292 4.75 -13.33 -5.94
C GLY A 292 3.77 -13.61 -4.81
N LEU A 293 3.77 -12.82 -3.72
CA LEU A 293 2.89 -13.03 -2.57
C LEU A 293 1.43 -12.76 -2.95
N THR A 294 0.57 -13.76 -2.74
CA THR A 294 -0.88 -13.65 -3.01
C THR A 294 -1.70 -13.40 -1.75
N ASN A 295 -1.29 -13.98 -0.65
CA ASN A 295 -1.90 -13.82 0.67
C ASN A 295 -0.80 -13.73 1.73
N LEU A 296 -1.06 -12.97 2.78
CA LEU A 296 -0.15 -12.84 3.91
C LEU A 296 -0.96 -12.74 5.21
N ASP A 297 -0.73 -13.66 6.14
CA ASP A 297 -1.36 -13.63 7.46
C ASP A 297 -0.42 -13.00 8.49
N LEU A 298 -0.80 -11.83 8.98
CA LEU A 298 -0.10 -11.07 10.02
C LEU A 298 -0.94 -10.93 11.30
N SER A 299 -1.91 -11.82 11.50
CA SER A 299 -2.83 -11.76 12.65
C SER A 299 -2.16 -11.91 14.01
N ASN A 300 -0.91 -12.41 14.05
CA ASN A 300 -0.09 -12.51 15.26
C ASN A 300 0.82 -11.30 15.51
N PHE A 301 0.91 -10.37 14.54
CA PHE A 301 1.81 -9.21 14.68
C PHE A 301 1.29 -8.22 15.73
N ASN A 302 2.14 -7.88 16.69
CA ASN A 302 1.94 -6.81 17.63
C ASN A 302 2.74 -5.57 17.16
N THR A 303 2.04 -4.56 16.68
CA THR A 303 2.67 -3.35 16.10
C THR A 303 2.66 -2.15 17.05
N SER A 304 2.37 -2.36 18.34
CA SER A 304 2.21 -1.28 19.34
C SER A 304 3.48 -0.44 19.59
N SER A 305 4.64 -0.92 19.16
CA SER A 305 5.92 -0.20 19.26
C SER A 305 6.38 0.43 17.94
N VAL A 306 5.67 0.16 16.83
CA VAL A 306 6.10 0.56 15.49
C VAL A 306 5.86 2.06 15.26
N LEU A 307 6.89 2.73 14.74
CA LEU A 307 6.88 4.14 14.36
C LEU A 307 6.79 4.35 12.84
N GLY A 308 7.39 3.46 12.04
CA GLY A 308 7.44 3.54 10.57
C GLY A 308 6.86 2.31 9.90
N MET A 309 5.93 2.54 8.93
CA MET A 309 5.33 1.50 8.08
C MET A 309 5.41 1.88 6.59
N ASN A 310 6.38 2.74 6.23
CA ASN A 310 6.53 3.20 4.85
C ASN A 310 6.79 2.01 3.91
N ASN A 311 6.13 2.02 2.76
CA ASN A 311 6.28 0.99 1.71
C ASN A 311 6.07 -0.45 2.20
N LEU A 312 5.42 -0.70 3.33
CA LEU A 312 5.36 -2.03 3.96
C LEU A 312 4.98 -3.13 2.99
N PHE A 313 4.00 -2.88 2.09
CA PHE A 313 3.54 -3.80 1.05
C PHE A 313 3.69 -3.22 -0.36
N SER A 314 4.39 -2.11 -0.50
CA SER A 314 4.54 -1.40 -1.78
C SER A 314 5.05 -2.34 -2.88
N GLY A 315 4.39 -2.35 -4.04
CA GLY A 315 4.79 -3.19 -5.17
C GLY A 315 4.49 -4.69 -5.02
N SER A 316 3.71 -5.10 -4.04
CA SER A 316 3.23 -6.48 -3.89
C SER A 316 2.03 -6.71 -4.82
N PHE A 317 2.31 -6.83 -6.11
CA PHE A 317 1.35 -6.77 -7.22
C PHE A 317 0.26 -7.86 -7.16
N SER A 318 0.59 -9.05 -6.67
CA SER A 318 -0.32 -10.20 -6.62
C SER A 318 -1.10 -10.31 -5.32
N LEU A 319 -0.87 -9.41 -4.36
CA LEU A 319 -1.53 -9.46 -3.06
C LEU A 319 -3.02 -9.16 -3.22
N THR A 320 -3.88 -10.16 -2.94
CA THR A 320 -5.34 -10.04 -3.09
C THR A 320 -6.05 -9.76 -1.78
N SER A 321 -5.47 -10.20 -0.67
CA SER A 321 -5.99 -10.00 0.68
C SER A 321 -4.87 -10.00 1.71
N ILE A 322 -5.09 -9.28 2.79
CA ILE A 322 -4.18 -9.20 3.93
C ILE A 322 -4.98 -9.00 5.22
N ASN A 323 -4.61 -9.70 6.28
CA ASN A 323 -5.24 -9.55 7.59
C ASN A 323 -4.41 -8.62 8.49
N LEU A 324 -4.92 -7.41 8.71
CA LEU A 324 -4.29 -6.38 9.56
C LEU A 324 -5.11 -6.08 10.82
N SER A 325 -6.11 -6.90 11.15
CA SER A 325 -7.09 -6.65 12.23
C SER A 325 -6.47 -6.50 13.63
N LYS A 326 -5.20 -6.89 13.81
CA LYS A 326 -4.47 -6.74 15.08
C LYS A 326 -3.44 -5.60 15.07
N PHE A 327 -3.32 -4.88 13.96
CA PHE A 327 -2.38 -3.77 13.89
C PHE A 327 -2.81 -2.63 14.82
N ASN A 328 -1.90 -2.23 15.70
CA ASN A 328 -2.00 -1.01 16.48
C ASN A 328 -1.08 0.04 15.88
N THR A 329 -1.66 1.06 15.26
CA THR A 329 -0.91 2.11 14.56
C THR A 329 -0.83 3.42 15.34
N SER A 330 -1.18 3.42 16.62
CA SER A 330 -1.30 4.64 17.43
C SER A 330 0.01 5.46 17.58
N LYS A 331 1.16 4.82 17.35
CA LYS A 331 2.48 5.49 17.37
C LYS A 331 3.06 5.74 15.98
N VAL A 332 2.42 5.25 14.93
CA VAL A 332 2.93 5.36 13.57
C VAL A 332 2.87 6.81 13.12
N GLN A 333 3.99 7.34 12.68
CA GLN A 333 4.14 8.71 12.21
C GLN A 333 4.09 8.82 10.69
N SER A 334 4.39 7.75 9.97
CA SER A 334 4.40 7.75 8.51
C SER A 334 3.90 6.43 7.92
N MET A 335 2.98 6.54 6.95
CA MET A 335 2.41 5.44 6.19
C MET A 335 2.60 5.65 4.68
N VAL A 336 3.65 6.37 4.29
CA VAL A 336 3.96 6.67 2.89
C VAL A 336 4.03 5.39 2.07
N ALA A 337 3.26 5.36 0.97
CA ALA A 337 3.26 4.27 0.00
C ALA A 337 3.01 2.87 0.59
N MET A 338 2.28 2.76 1.73
CA MET A 338 2.13 1.49 2.46
C MET A 338 1.56 0.38 1.57
N PHE A 339 0.59 0.69 0.69
CA PHE A 339 -0.02 -0.23 -0.27
C PHE A 339 0.21 0.19 -1.72
N TYR A 340 1.17 1.06 -1.98
CA TYR A 340 1.47 1.57 -3.32
C TYR A 340 1.68 0.45 -4.33
N ARG A 341 0.97 0.51 -5.48
CA ARG A 341 0.99 -0.53 -6.53
C ARG A 341 0.57 -1.94 -6.07
N CYS A 342 -0.30 -2.06 -5.07
CA CYS A 342 -0.97 -3.32 -4.79
C CYS A 342 -2.11 -3.54 -5.78
N TYR A 343 -1.77 -3.80 -7.05
CA TYR A 343 -2.73 -3.82 -8.18
C TYR A 343 -3.89 -4.79 -8.00
N SER A 344 -3.66 -5.94 -7.33
CA SER A 344 -4.66 -7.00 -7.16
C SER A 344 -5.47 -6.89 -5.87
N LEU A 345 -5.18 -5.92 -5.01
CA LEU A 345 -5.87 -5.74 -3.73
C LEU A 345 -7.31 -5.28 -3.98
N ASN A 346 -8.28 -6.13 -3.65
CA ASN A 346 -9.70 -5.88 -3.92
C ASN A 346 -10.42 -5.16 -2.77
N SER A 347 -10.05 -5.50 -1.55
CA SER A 347 -10.56 -4.91 -0.31
C SER A 347 -9.54 -5.05 0.80
N ILE A 348 -9.64 -4.19 1.80
CA ILE A 348 -8.78 -4.21 2.97
C ILE A 348 -9.55 -3.73 4.20
N ASP A 349 -9.37 -4.41 5.34
CA ASP A 349 -9.92 -3.99 6.63
C ASP A 349 -8.87 -3.20 7.42
N LEU A 350 -9.11 -1.91 7.58
CA LEU A 350 -8.29 -0.97 8.34
C LEU A 350 -8.99 -0.45 9.59
N SER A 351 -10.05 -1.13 10.05
CA SER A 351 -10.85 -0.70 11.21
C SER A 351 -10.05 -0.62 12.52
N SER A 352 -8.91 -1.32 12.61
CA SER A 352 -7.98 -1.27 13.75
C SER A 352 -7.01 -0.08 13.72
N PHE A 353 -6.92 0.65 12.59
CA PHE A 353 -5.92 1.71 12.42
C PHE A 353 -6.30 2.97 13.21
N ASN A 354 -5.34 3.48 13.95
CA ASN A 354 -5.38 4.81 14.55
C ASN A 354 -4.38 5.70 13.83
N THR A 355 -4.88 6.75 13.17
CA THR A 355 -4.09 7.64 12.32
C THR A 355 -3.78 8.99 12.96
N SER A 356 -4.09 9.16 14.24
CA SER A 356 -3.97 10.45 14.94
C SER A 356 -2.55 11.02 15.01
N SER A 357 -1.54 10.16 14.92
CA SER A 357 -0.12 10.56 14.95
C SER A 357 0.52 10.63 13.56
N VAL A 358 -0.21 10.27 12.50
CA VAL A 358 0.36 10.15 11.15
C VAL A 358 0.52 11.52 10.51
N GLU A 359 1.73 11.84 10.09
CA GLU A 359 2.12 13.10 9.47
C GLU A 359 2.09 13.05 7.94
N SER A 360 2.31 11.88 7.34
CA SER A 360 2.27 11.69 5.89
C SER A 360 1.62 10.37 5.49
N MET A 361 0.71 10.46 4.49
CA MET A 361 0.06 9.33 3.83
C MET A 361 0.23 9.39 2.31
N ASN A 362 1.27 10.08 1.84
CA ASN A 362 1.61 10.19 0.43
C ASN A 362 1.64 8.79 -0.22
N ASP A 363 0.99 8.64 -1.39
CA ASP A 363 0.92 7.38 -2.14
C ASP A 363 0.31 6.18 -1.37
N MET A 364 -0.34 6.34 -0.21
CA MET A 364 -0.69 5.21 0.67
C MET A 364 -1.45 4.10 -0.07
N PHE A 365 -2.38 4.45 -0.95
CA PHE A 365 -3.15 3.52 -1.80
C PHE A 365 -2.89 3.75 -3.29
N GLY A 366 -1.87 4.53 -3.64
CA GLY A 366 -1.55 4.85 -5.02
C GLY A 366 -1.42 3.59 -5.89
N PHE A 367 -2.10 3.58 -7.05
CA PHE A 367 -2.17 2.43 -7.96
C PHE A 367 -2.80 1.15 -7.38
N CYS A 368 -3.66 1.23 -6.38
CA CYS A 368 -4.51 0.10 -5.97
C CYS A 368 -5.68 -0.06 -6.97
N THR A 369 -5.36 -0.44 -8.20
CA THR A 369 -6.28 -0.37 -9.35
C THR A 369 -7.50 -1.27 -9.23
N SER A 370 -7.46 -2.34 -8.44
CA SER A 370 -8.57 -3.28 -8.21
C SER A 370 -9.39 -2.97 -6.97
N LEU A 371 -8.99 -1.99 -6.16
CA LEU A 371 -9.65 -1.65 -4.89
C LEU A 371 -11.01 -1.02 -5.17
N LYS A 372 -12.09 -1.71 -4.78
CA LYS A 372 -13.48 -1.28 -5.03
C LYS A 372 -14.10 -0.58 -3.85
N GLU A 373 -13.79 -1.07 -2.66
CA GLU A 373 -14.32 -0.58 -1.40
C GLU A 373 -13.16 -0.37 -0.43
N LEU A 374 -13.16 0.77 0.23
CA LEU A 374 -12.17 1.13 1.22
C LEU A 374 -12.87 1.80 2.40
N ASN A 375 -12.93 1.09 3.54
CA ASN A 375 -13.47 1.65 4.77
C ASN A 375 -12.35 2.29 5.59
N ILE A 376 -12.31 3.61 5.59
CA ILE A 376 -11.41 4.45 6.38
C ILE A 376 -12.19 5.50 7.19
N SER A 377 -13.46 5.25 7.46
CA SER A 377 -14.30 6.14 8.26
C SER A 377 -13.78 6.38 9.69
N ASN A 378 -12.88 5.51 10.17
CA ASN A 378 -12.18 5.68 11.45
C ASN A 378 -10.90 6.53 11.37
N PHE A 379 -10.47 6.95 10.18
CA PHE A 379 -9.25 7.76 10.04
C PHE A 379 -9.49 9.18 10.55
N TYR A 380 -8.82 9.52 11.63
CA TYR A 380 -8.75 10.88 12.17
C TYR A 380 -7.31 11.37 12.04
N THR A 381 -7.08 12.48 11.34
CA THR A 381 -5.78 12.86 10.79
C THR A 381 -5.26 14.25 11.23
N PRO A 382 -5.30 14.61 12.53
CA PRO A 382 -4.98 15.97 13.01
C PRO A 382 -3.50 16.35 12.84
N SER A 383 -2.65 15.41 12.47
CA SER A 383 -1.23 15.63 12.24
C SER A 383 -0.82 15.56 10.76
N LEU A 384 -1.78 15.23 9.87
CA LEU A 384 -1.51 15.04 8.44
C LEU A 384 -1.10 16.33 7.75
N THR A 385 0.05 16.30 7.08
CA THR A 385 0.61 17.45 6.34
C THR A 385 0.67 17.21 4.84
N ASP A 386 0.69 15.94 4.41
CA ASP A 386 0.83 15.56 3.01
C ASP A 386 -0.07 14.34 2.69
N MET A 387 -0.97 14.52 1.71
CA MET A 387 -1.83 13.46 1.16
C MET A 387 -1.70 13.35 -0.37
N THR A 388 -0.57 13.79 -0.91
CA THR A 388 -0.23 13.70 -2.34
C THR A 388 -0.44 12.27 -2.84
N HIS A 389 -1.19 12.11 -3.93
CA HIS A 389 -1.45 10.83 -4.60
C HIS A 389 -1.99 9.70 -3.69
N MET A 390 -2.60 10.07 -2.54
CA MET A 390 -3.02 9.08 -1.52
C MET A 390 -3.94 8.00 -2.08
N PHE A 391 -4.85 8.38 -2.99
CA PHE A 391 -5.79 7.48 -3.67
C PHE A 391 -5.58 7.49 -5.20
N GLY A 392 -4.46 8.04 -5.67
CA GLY A 392 -4.19 8.14 -7.10
C GLY A 392 -4.18 6.78 -7.79
N ASP A 393 -4.79 6.71 -8.99
CA ASP A 393 -4.96 5.45 -9.74
C ASP A 393 -5.75 4.34 -9.01
N CYS A 394 -6.60 4.66 -8.03
CA CYS A 394 -7.60 3.74 -7.49
C CYS A 394 -8.79 3.63 -8.46
N ARG A 395 -8.51 3.08 -9.67
CA ARG A 395 -9.42 3.12 -10.83
C ARG A 395 -10.77 2.44 -10.61
N SER A 396 -10.84 1.47 -9.71
CA SER A 396 -12.06 0.70 -9.40
C SER A 396 -12.83 1.23 -8.18
N LEU A 397 -12.30 2.22 -7.46
CA LEU A 397 -12.91 2.76 -6.24
C LEU A 397 -14.21 3.49 -6.59
N ILE A 398 -15.33 3.02 -5.99
CA ILE A 398 -16.68 3.51 -6.31
C ILE A 398 -17.09 4.69 -5.42
N SER A 399 -16.76 4.57 -4.14
CA SER A 399 -17.03 5.57 -3.10
C SER A 399 -16.00 5.47 -1.98
N ILE A 400 -15.85 6.54 -1.22
CA ILE A 400 -14.96 6.60 -0.07
C ILE A 400 -15.55 7.55 0.99
N ASP A 401 -15.49 7.13 2.26
CA ASP A 401 -15.87 7.96 3.39
C ASP A 401 -14.61 8.57 4.03
N ILE A 402 -14.47 9.88 3.87
CA ILE A 402 -13.38 10.70 4.39
C ILE A 402 -13.89 11.76 5.37
N SER A 403 -15.09 11.57 5.92
CA SER A 403 -15.77 12.55 6.78
C SER A 403 -15.00 12.88 8.08
N ASN A 404 -14.14 12.00 8.54
CA ASN A 404 -13.31 12.20 9.75
C ASN A 404 -11.88 12.70 9.45
N PHE A 405 -11.54 12.96 8.18
CA PHE A 405 -10.24 13.54 7.84
C PHE A 405 -10.15 14.98 8.36
N ASP A 406 -9.14 15.26 9.16
CA ASP A 406 -8.73 16.62 9.49
C ASP A 406 -7.58 17.03 8.56
N THR A 407 -7.89 17.93 7.63
CA THR A 407 -6.93 18.42 6.64
C THR A 407 -6.33 19.79 7.00
N SER A 408 -6.56 20.26 8.23
CA SER A 408 -6.18 21.62 8.65
C SER A 408 -4.68 21.93 8.59
N LYS A 409 -3.83 20.89 8.56
CA LYS A 409 -2.38 21.04 8.42
C LYS A 409 -1.85 20.64 7.03
N VAL A 410 -2.71 20.14 6.16
CA VAL A 410 -2.31 19.68 4.83
C VAL A 410 -1.86 20.85 3.98
N THR A 411 -0.68 20.71 3.36
CA THR A 411 -0.07 21.72 2.49
C THR A 411 -0.09 21.33 1.02
N CYS A 412 -0.21 20.04 0.71
CA CYS A 412 -0.26 19.51 -0.66
C CYS A 412 -1.38 18.48 -0.81
N MET A 413 -2.26 18.72 -1.81
CA MET A 413 -3.34 17.81 -2.21
C MET A 413 -3.21 17.40 -3.68
N GLN A 414 -2.01 17.59 -4.25
CA GLN A 414 -1.73 17.25 -5.64
C GLN A 414 -2.05 15.79 -5.92
N VAL A 415 -2.70 15.52 -7.06
CA VAL A 415 -3.03 14.16 -7.55
C VAL A 415 -3.75 13.25 -6.54
N THR A 416 -4.37 13.78 -5.47
CA THR A 416 -4.94 12.97 -4.37
C THR A 416 -5.93 11.92 -4.85
N PHE A 417 -6.84 12.26 -5.77
CA PHE A 417 -7.84 11.36 -6.38
C PHE A 417 -7.60 11.17 -7.88
N TYR A 418 -6.37 11.38 -8.34
CA TYR A 418 -5.95 11.22 -9.73
C TYR A 418 -6.39 9.87 -10.28
N GLN A 419 -7.06 9.84 -11.47
CA GLN A 419 -7.52 8.61 -12.14
C GLN A 419 -8.40 7.68 -11.27
N CYS A 420 -9.19 8.22 -10.32
CA CYS A 420 -10.24 7.47 -9.65
C CYS A 420 -11.45 7.32 -10.60
N ASN A 421 -11.26 6.55 -11.68
CA ASN A 421 -12.17 6.50 -12.82
C ASN A 421 -13.60 6.07 -12.48
N SER A 422 -13.78 5.21 -11.47
CA SER A 422 -15.09 4.67 -11.05
C SER A 422 -15.75 5.47 -9.93
N LEU A 423 -15.11 6.49 -9.39
CA LEU A 423 -15.63 7.29 -8.27
C LEU A 423 -16.87 8.07 -8.73
N ILE A 424 -18.03 7.76 -8.15
CA ILE A 424 -19.33 8.34 -8.56
C ILE A 424 -19.62 9.64 -7.82
N SER A 425 -19.26 9.70 -6.55
CA SER A 425 -19.43 10.85 -5.67
C SER A 425 -18.39 10.84 -4.55
N ILE A 426 -18.08 12.01 -4.05
CA ILE A 426 -17.21 12.20 -2.88
C ILE A 426 -17.69 13.42 -2.11
N ASP A 427 -17.69 13.32 -0.78
CA ASP A 427 -17.97 14.47 0.10
C ASP A 427 -16.66 15.02 0.65
N VAL A 428 -16.33 16.24 0.26
CA VAL A 428 -15.16 17.01 0.71
C VAL A 428 -15.55 18.23 1.55
N SER A 429 -16.78 18.26 2.06
CA SER A 429 -17.31 19.39 2.83
C SER A 429 -16.57 19.66 4.15
N ASN A 430 -15.88 18.62 4.68
CA ASN A 430 -15.02 18.72 5.87
C ASN A 430 -13.59 19.18 5.58
N PHE A 431 -13.18 19.29 4.31
CA PHE A 431 -11.80 19.67 3.98
C PHE A 431 -11.52 21.12 4.37
N ASN A 432 -10.52 21.32 5.19
CA ASN A 432 -9.93 22.62 5.46
C ASN A 432 -8.71 22.80 4.56
N THR A 433 -8.81 23.68 3.57
CA THR A 433 -7.76 23.90 2.59
C THR A 433 -6.94 25.16 2.83
N SER A 434 -7.10 25.80 3.99
CA SER A 434 -6.47 27.10 4.31
C SER A 434 -4.94 27.10 4.26
N ASN A 435 -4.30 25.94 4.43
CA ASN A 435 -2.85 25.78 4.34
C ASN A 435 -2.37 25.15 3.03
N VAL A 436 -3.29 24.77 2.13
CA VAL A 436 -2.95 24.09 0.88
C VAL A 436 -2.34 25.06 -0.11
N ILE A 437 -1.24 24.66 -0.73
CA ILE A 437 -0.49 25.45 -1.72
C ILE A 437 -0.73 24.92 -3.15
N ASP A 438 -0.90 23.61 -3.30
CA ASP A 438 -1.04 22.92 -4.59
C ASP A 438 -2.21 21.93 -4.57
N MET A 439 -3.16 22.12 -5.50
CA MET A 439 -4.31 21.25 -5.76
C MET A 439 -4.31 20.72 -7.19
N SER A 440 -3.19 20.87 -7.93
CA SER A 440 -3.12 20.45 -9.32
C SER A 440 -3.44 18.97 -9.48
N LEU A 441 -4.13 18.62 -10.57
CA LEU A 441 -4.50 17.24 -10.94
C LEU A 441 -5.33 16.47 -9.87
N MET A 442 -5.89 17.16 -8.85
CA MET A 442 -6.49 16.50 -7.67
C MET A 442 -7.60 15.51 -8.05
N PHE A 443 -8.46 15.82 -9.01
CA PHE A 443 -9.55 14.96 -9.50
C PHE A 443 -9.39 14.60 -10.99
N LEU A 444 -8.18 14.76 -11.55
CA LEU A 444 -7.94 14.41 -12.95
C LEU A 444 -8.39 12.99 -13.24
N GLY A 445 -9.21 12.81 -14.26
CA GLY A 445 -9.65 11.47 -14.69
C GLY A 445 -10.66 10.79 -13.77
N CYS A 446 -11.34 11.54 -12.89
CA CYS A 446 -12.50 11.04 -12.15
C CYS A 446 -13.71 10.90 -13.10
N ASN A 447 -13.62 9.96 -14.04
CA ASN A 447 -14.50 9.86 -15.21
C ASN A 447 -15.98 9.66 -14.88
N SER A 448 -16.28 9.02 -13.74
CA SER A 448 -17.65 8.70 -13.30
C SER A 448 -18.24 9.74 -12.34
N LEU A 449 -17.47 10.73 -11.91
CA LEU A 449 -17.89 11.76 -10.96
C LEU A 449 -18.94 12.65 -11.60
N LYS A 450 -20.15 12.69 -11.01
CA LYS A 450 -21.30 13.40 -11.61
C LYS A 450 -21.45 14.83 -11.09
N THR A 451 -21.24 15.00 -9.79
CA THR A 451 -21.35 16.30 -9.12
C THR A 451 -20.26 16.41 -8.08
N LEU A 452 -19.80 17.63 -7.84
CA LEU A 452 -18.83 17.91 -6.78
C LEU A 452 -19.12 19.27 -6.17
N ASP A 453 -19.05 19.35 -4.84
CA ASP A 453 -19.14 20.61 -4.12
C ASP A 453 -17.80 20.91 -3.45
N VAL A 454 -17.12 21.95 -3.96
CA VAL A 454 -15.87 22.48 -3.41
C VAL A 454 -16.04 23.93 -2.92
N SER A 455 -17.30 24.36 -2.69
CA SER A 455 -17.62 25.74 -2.30
C SER A 455 -16.99 26.17 -0.97
N ASN A 456 -16.62 25.20 -0.13
CA ASN A 456 -15.93 25.42 1.15
C ASN A 456 -14.40 25.57 1.01
N PHE A 457 -13.81 25.37 -0.16
CA PHE A 457 -12.35 25.44 -0.31
C PHE A 457 -11.85 26.88 -0.12
N ASP A 458 -10.87 27.04 0.74
CA ASP A 458 -10.13 28.30 0.92
C ASP A 458 -8.94 28.31 -0.05
N LEU A 459 -8.90 29.31 -0.93
CA LEU A 459 -7.87 29.46 -1.96
C LEU A 459 -6.82 30.53 -1.64
N LEU A 460 -6.80 31.03 -0.40
CA LEU A 460 -5.92 32.13 -0.01
C LEU A 460 -4.42 31.80 -0.25
N ASN A 461 -4.03 30.54 -0.03
CA ASN A 461 -2.66 30.09 -0.18
C ASN A 461 -2.43 29.23 -1.43
N VAL A 462 -3.49 28.78 -2.09
CA VAL A 462 -3.41 27.91 -3.28
C VAL A 462 -2.80 28.70 -4.45
N LYS A 463 -1.77 28.12 -5.09
CA LYS A 463 -1.07 28.70 -6.25
C LYS A 463 -1.46 28.01 -7.55
N ASP A 464 -1.65 26.69 -7.52
CA ASP A 464 -1.87 25.88 -8.70
C ASP A 464 -3.14 25.03 -8.57
N MET A 465 -4.04 25.16 -9.53
CA MET A 465 -5.23 24.33 -9.73
C MET A 465 -5.24 23.73 -11.15
N SER A 466 -4.10 23.72 -11.85
CA SER A 466 -4.03 23.20 -13.21
C SER A 466 -4.47 21.75 -13.29
N ASN A 467 -5.19 21.42 -14.36
CA ASN A 467 -5.69 20.07 -14.65
C ASN A 467 -6.58 19.47 -13.54
N MET A 468 -7.09 20.25 -12.59
CA MET A 468 -7.74 19.71 -11.38
C MET A 468 -8.92 18.82 -11.72
N PHE A 469 -9.70 19.14 -12.77
CA PHE A 469 -10.87 18.37 -13.21
C PHE A 469 -10.72 17.85 -14.66
N LEU A 470 -9.50 17.81 -15.18
CA LEU A 470 -9.23 17.34 -16.53
C LEU A 470 -9.77 15.91 -16.72
N ASN A 471 -10.50 15.67 -17.83
CA ASN A 471 -11.15 14.38 -18.16
C ASN A 471 -12.23 13.90 -17.15
N CYS A 472 -12.85 14.80 -16.38
CA CYS A 472 -14.06 14.45 -15.61
C CYS A 472 -15.28 14.38 -16.55
N TYR A 473 -15.30 13.39 -17.44
CA TYR A 473 -16.28 13.29 -18.53
C TYR A 473 -17.75 13.30 -18.10
N SER A 474 -18.06 12.73 -16.92
CA SER A 474 -19.42 12.63 -16.39
C SER A 474 -19.84 13.80 -15.51
N LEU A 475 -18.97 14.78 -15.27
CA LEU A 475 -19.25 15.91 -14.38
C LEU A 475 -20.31 16.82 -15.00
N ILE A 476 -21.50 16.84 -14.41
CA ILE A 476 -22.67 17.59 -14.89
C ILE A 476 -22.67 18.99 -14.29
N SER A 477 -22.32 19.11 -13.01
CA SER A 477 -22.28 20.36 -12.27
C SER A 477 -21.23 20.34 -11.17
N ILE A 478 -20.70 21.53 -10.87
CA ILE A 478 -19.74 21.75 -9.78
C ILE A 478 -20.05 23.09 -9.10
N ASN A 479 -19.99 23.09 -7.75
CA ASN A 479 -20.01 24.32 -6.97
C ASN A 479 -18.58 24.76 -6.72
N LEU A 480 -18.17 25.89 -7.31
CA LEU A 480 -16.83 26.45 -7.13
C LEU A 480 -16.66 27.15 -5.78
N PRO A 481 -15.41 27.39 -5.34
CA PRO A 481 -15.13 28.11 -4.11
C PRO A 481 -15.73 29.52 -4.10
N ILE A 482 -16.31 29.88 -2.95
CA ILE A 482 -16.82 31.24 -2.70
C ILE A 482 -15.72 32.02 -1.98
N CYS A 483 -14.78 32.58 -2.71
CA CYS A 483 -13.62 33.25 -2.13
C CYS A 483 -13.52 34.70 -2.59
N LYS A 484 -13.37 35.60 -1.62
CA LYS A 484 -13.14 37.05 -1.89
C LYS A 484 -11.68 37.36 -2.19
N LYS A 485 -10.76 36.43 -1.92
CA LYS A 485 -9.33 36.57 -2.16
C LYS A 485 -8.72 35.24 -2.45
N SER A 486 -8.01 35.15 -3.57
CA SER A 486 -7.30 33.96 -4.02
C SER A 486 -5.85 34.29 -4.35
N SER A 487 -4.97 33.32 -4.23
CA SER A 487 -3.58 33.40 -4.69
C SER A 487 -3.34 32.53 -5.93
N VAL A 488 -4.38 31.98 -6.52
CA VAL A 488 -4.29 31.10 -7.69
C VAL A 488 -3.73 31.86 -8.87
N THR A 489 -2.66 31.33 -9.45
CA THR A 489 -2.01 31.90 -10.63
C THR A 489 -2.21 31.08 -11.89
N ASN A 490 -2.55 29.79 -11.75
CA ASN A 490 -2.60 28.83 -12.85
C ASN A 490 -3.91 28.03 -12.85
N LEU A 491 -4.70 28.19 -13.93
CA LEU A 491 -5.95 27.48 -14.22
C LEU A 491 -5.84 26.63 -15.50
N PHE A 492 -4.62 26.34 -15.98
CA PHE A 492 -4.39 25.55 -17.20
C PHE A 492 -5.18 24.24 -17.18
N ASN A 493 -5.99 24.00 -18.23
CA ASN A 493 -6.80 22.79 -18.38
C ASN A 493 -7.78 22.49 -17.23
N LEU A 494 -8.23 23.47 -16.49
CA LEU A 494 -9.01 23.25 -15.25
C LEU A 494 -10.19 22.29 -15.47
N PHE A 495 -10.98 22.46 -16.55
CA PHE A 495 -12.13 21.64 -16.95
C PHE A 495 -11.96 20.99 -18.32
N PHE A 496 -10.73 20.80 -18.78
CA PHE A 496 -10.44 20.17 -20.06
C PHE A 496 -11.16 18.81 -20.19
N ASN A 497 -11.92 18.62 -21.29
CA ASN A 497 -12.74 17.41 -21.54
C ASN A 497 -13.84 17.13 -20.49
N CYS A 498 -14.35 18.09 -19.75
CA CYS A 498 -15.55 17.93 -18.94
C CYS A 498 -16.80 17.93 -19.85
N SER A 499 -16.91 16.91 -20.69
CA SER A 499 -17.87 16.88 -21.81
C SER A 499 -19.34 16.87 -21.40
N SER A 500 -19.68 16.50 -20.17
CA SER A 500 -21.05 16.53 -19.63
C SER A 500 -21.37 17.81 -18.85
N LEU A 501 -20.41 18.71 -18.62
CA LEU A 501 -20.62 19.93 -17.85
C LEU A 501 -21.60 20.86 -18.59
N VAL A 502 -22.73 21.19 -17.95
CA VAL A 502 -23.82 21.94 -18.57
C VAL A 502 -23.70 23.45 -18.35
N SER A 503 -23.34 23.82 -17.12
CA SER A 503 -23.14 25.22 -16.75
C SER A 503 -22.14 25.34 -15.62
N ILE A 504 -21.53 26.52 -15.50
CA ILE A 504 -20.61 26.85 -14.43
C ILE A 504 -20.72 28.30 -14.02
N ASP A 505 -20.59 28.59 -12.74
CA ASP A 505 -20.55 29.93 -12.18
C ASP A 505 -19.15 30.27 -11.67
N PHE A 506 -18.45 31.15 -12.39
CA PHE A 506 -17.14 31.68 -12.01
C PHE A 506 -17.24 33.01 -11.24
N SER A 507 -18.42 33.60 -11.11
CA SER A 507 -18.60 34.93 -10.52
C SER A 507 -18.21 35.03 -9.04
N THR A 508 -18.13 33.88 -8.36
CA THR A 508 -17.76 33.77 -6.93
C THR A 508 -16.27 33.52 -6.71
N PHE A 509 -15.52 33.28 -7.79
CA PHE A 509 -14.12 32.91 -7.76
C PHE A 509 -13.22 34.13 -8.04
N ASP A 510 -12.37 34.54 -7.09
CA ASP A 510 -11.41 35.61 -7.29
C ASP A 510 -10.28 35.18 -8.25
N THR A 511 -10.24 35.75 -9.44
CA THR A 511 -9.27 35.47 -10.49
C THR A 511 -8.18 36.55 -10.64
N SER A 512 -8.13 37.54 -9.75
CA SER A 512 -7.24 38.70 -9.89
C SER A 512 -5.74 38.38 -9.97
N SER A 513 -5.32 37.21 -9.42
CA SER A 513 -3.93 36.73 -9.48
C SER A 513 -3.66 35.77 -10.64
N VAL A 514 -4.69 35.37 -11.40
CA VAL A 514 -4.55 34.35 -12.45
C VAL A 514 -3.79 34.92 -13.65
N THR A 515 -2.75 34.20 -14.07
CA THR A 515 -1.92 34.58 -15.23
C THR A 515 -2.13 33.64 -16.42
N ASN A 516 -2.62 32.43 -16.21
CA ASN A 516 -2.80 31.40 -17.23
C ASN A 516 -4.23 30.85 -17.22
N MET A 517 -4.96 31.02 -18.32
CA MET A 517 -6.31 30.52 -18.58
C MET A 517 -6.37 29.69 -19.88
N ILE A 518 -5.25 29.09 -20.30
CA ILE A 518 -5.18 28.23 -21.48
C ILE A 518 -6.07 27.01 -21.27
N GLU A 519 -6.91 26.69 -22.28
CA GLU A 519 -7.72 25.47 -22.35
C GLU A 519 -8.64 25.20 -21.14
N VAL A 520 -9.06 26.25 -20.40
CA VAL A 520 -9.86 26.09 -19.16
C VAL A 520 -11.13 25.28 -19.40
N PHE A 521 -11.83 25.45 -20.53
CA PHE A 521 -13.06 24.74 -20.90
C PHE A 521 -12.92 23.98 -22.22
N PHE A 522 -11.70 23.64 -22.62
CA PHE A 522 -11.47 22.90 -23.86
C PHE A 522 -12.31 21.61 -23.90
N ASN A 523 -13.03 21.43 -25.03
CA ASN A 523 -13.88 20.25 -25.27
C ASN A 523 -14.97 20.01 -24.19
N CYS A 524 -15.48 21.06 -23.56
CA CYS A 524 -16.69 21.01 -22.73
C CYS A 524 -17.94 21.01 -23.63
N THR A 525 -18.17 19.92 -24.35
CA THR A 525 -19.14 19.83 -25.46
C THR A 525 -20.58 20.11 -25.06
N SER A 526 -20.99 19.86 -23.82
CA SER A 526 -22.33 20.10 -23.29
C SER A 526 -22.49 21.49 -22.63
N LEU A 527 -21.42 22.29 -22.52
CA LEU A 527 -21.42 23.56 -21.82
C LEU A 527 -22.28 24.59 -22.57
N ALA A 528 -23.46 24.88 -22.03
CA ALA A 528 -24.44 25.76 -22.62
C ALA A 528 -24.30 27.22 -22.14
N SER A 529 -23.81 27.40 -20.90
CA SER A 529 -23.63 28.74 -20.32
C SER A 529 -22.50 28.77 -19.29
N VAL A 530 -21.79 29.89 -19.24
CA VAL A 530 -20.76 30.20 -18.24
C VAL A 530 -21.09 31.59 -17.67
N ASN A 531 -21.20 31.68 -16.35
CA ASN A 531 -21.29 32.95 -15.67
C ASN A 531 -19.88 33.50 -15.40
N LEU A 532 -19.49 34.55 -16.08
CA LEU A 532 -18.20 35.21 -15.97
C LEU A 532 -18.31 36.62 -15.32
N ASP A 533 -19.42 36.92 -14.68
CA ASP A 533 -19.59 38.23 -14.03
C ASP A 533 -18.53 38.36 -12.91
N ASN A 534 -17.89 39.53 -12.83
CA ASN A 534 -16.81 39.85 -11.88
C ASN A 534 -15.50 39.06 -12.06
N VAL A 535 -15.33 38.32 -13.14
CA VAL A 535 -14.05 37.66 -13.45
C VAL A 535 -13.01 38.72 -13.78
N ASP A 536 -11.95 38.83 -13.00
CA ASP A 536 -10.83 39.75 -13.24
C ASP A 536 -9.74 39.01 -14.05
N THR A 537 -9.50 39.48 -15.26
CA THR A 537 -8.47 38.93 -16.16
C THR A 537 -7.28 39.87 -16.36
N SER A 538 -7.17 40.93 -15.54
CA SER A 538 -6.13 41.95 -15.68
C SER A 538 -4.68 41.41 -15.57
N SER A 539 -4.47 40.26 -14.90
CA SER A 539 -3.18 39.60 -14.80
C SER A 539 -2.95 38.50 -15.85
N VAL A 540 -3.99 38.15 -16.65
CA VAL A 540 -3.92 37.01 -17.58
C VAL A 540 -3.07 37.37 -18.81
N THR A 541 -2.17 36.45 -19.18
CA THR A 541 -1.29 36.58 -20.34
C THR A 541 -1.67 35.69 -21.51
N ALA A 542 -2.42 34.61 -21.29
CA ALA A 542 -2.81 33.65 -22.31
C ALA A 542 -4.20 33.06 -22.05
N MET A 543 -5.04 33.03 -23.12
CA MET A 543 -6.39 32.43 -23.14
C MET A 543 -6.55 31.52 -24.38
N VAL A 544 -5.46 30.84 -24.78
CA VAL A 544 -5.46 29.95 -25.95
C VAL A 544 -6.48 28.83 -25.73
N ASP A 545 -7.30 28.55 -26.75
CA ASP A 545 -8.29 27.46 -26.81
C ASP A 545 -9.25 27.40 -25.61
N MET A 546 -9.49 28.55 -24.92
CA MET A 546 -10.22 28.57 -23.63
C MET A 546 -11.61 27.94 -23.73
N PHE A 547 -12.33 28.12 -24.86
CA PHE A 547 -13.65 27.54 -25.13
C PHE A 547 -13.65 26.69 -26.39
N ASP A 548 -12.49 26.23 -26.87
CA ASP A 548 -12.44 25.36 -28.05
C ASP A 548 -13.34 24.13 -27.84
N SER A 549 -14.10 23.78 -28.88
CA SER A 549 -15.03 22.66 -28.90
C SER A 549 -16.14 22.70 -27.83
N CYS A 550 -16.52 23.91 -27.36
CA CYS A 550 -17.72 24.12 -26.56
C CYS A 550 -18.96 24.12 -27.47
N HIS A 551 -19.35 22.94 -27.96
CA HIS A 551 -20.36 22.78 -29.02
C HIS A 551 -21.73 23.31 -28.65
N SER A 552 -22.10 23.31 -27.36
CA SER A 552 -23.42 23.75 -26.87
C SER A 552 -23.48 25.22 -26.45
N LEU A 553 -22.35 25.93 -26.41
CA LEU A 553 -22.28 27.31 -25.98
C LEU A 553 -23.00 28.20 -27.00
N THR A 554 -24.05 28.90 -26.55
CA THR A 554 -24.89 29.73 -27.45
C THR A 554 -24.54 31.20 -27.45
N SER A 555 -24.10 31.71 -26.29
CA SER A 555 -23.66 33.09 -26.09
C SER A 555 -22.72 33.14 -24.89
N ILE A 556 -21.91 34.19 -24.82
CA ILE A 556 -20.98 34.41 -23.72
C ILE A 556 -20.91 35.92 -23.41
N ASN A 557 -20.96 36.27 -22.11
CA ASN A 557 -20.75 37.62 -21.63
C ASN A 557 -19.31 37.76 -21.09
N MET A 558 -18.49 38.57 -21.76
CA MET A 558 -17.11 38.86 -21.39
C MET A 558 -16.88 40.34 -21.10
N SER A 559 -17.93 41.08 -20.77
CA SER A 559 -17.84 42.52 -20.50
C SER A 559 -16.95 42.88 -19.30
N SER A 560 -16.69 41.91 -18.39
CA SER A 560 -15.77 42.06 -17.26
C SER A 560 -14.29 41.86 -17.62
N PHE A 561 -13.98 41.31 -18.82
CA PHE A 561 -12.61 40.95 -19.17
C PHE A 561 -11.73 42.17 -19.43
N ASP A 562 -10.61 42.26 -18.75
CA ASP A 562 -9.49 43.13 -19.10
C ASP A 562 -8.42 42.32 -19.83
N THR A 563 -8.25 42.56 -21.11
CA THR A 563 -7.27 41.82 -21.94
C THR A 563 -5.98 42.61 -22.19
N SER A 564 -5.74 43.67 -21.41
CA SER A 564 -4.58 44.56 -21.60
C SER A 564 -3.20 43.88 -21.46
N ASN A 565 -3.15 42.72 -20.82
CA ASN A 565 -1.95 41.90 -20.65
C ASN A 565 -1.95 40.63 -21.51
N VAL A 566 -3.03 40.32 -22.21
CA VAL A 566 -3.13 39.08 -23.00
C VAL A 566 -2.26 39.17 -24.26
N GLU A 567 -1.43 38.15 -24.46
CA GLU A 567 -0.52 38.02 -25.60
C GLU A 567 -0.99 36.98 -26.62
N TYR A 568 -1.75 35.96 -26.19
CA TYR A 568 -2.18 34.82 -27.02
C TYR A 568 -3.68 34.55 -26.83
N LEU A 569 -4.42 34.51 -27.95
CA LEU A 569 -5.87 34.31 -27.99
C LEU A 569 -6.29 33.30 -29.06
N ASN A 570 -5.34 32.47 -29.53
CA ASN A 570 -5.57 31.51 -30.61
C ASN A 570 -6.70 30.57 -30.22
N GLY A 571 -7.57 30.23 -31.17
CA GLY A 571 -8.59 29.20 -31.05
C GLY A 571 -9.63 29.42 -29.93
N MET A 572 -9.69 30.57 -29.27
CA MET A 572 -10.53 30.77 -28.08
C MET A 572 -11.96 30.26 -28.22
N PHE A 573 -12.56 30.40 -29.43
CA PHE A 573 -13.90 29.90 -29.75
C PHE A 573 -13.89 28.88 -30.89
N HIS A 574 -12.75 28.28 -31.19
CA HIS A 574 -12.63 27.27 -32.22
C HIS A 574 -13.71 26.18 -32.04
N SER A 575 -14.43 25.82 -33.13
CA SER A 575 -15.47 24.79 -33.13
C SER A 575 -16.63 24.98 -32.13
N CYS A 576 -16.95 26.23 -31.77
CA CYS A 576 -18.14 26.55 -30.99
C CYS A 576 -19.40 26.57 -31.92
N PHE A 577 -19.88 25.38 -32.31
CA PHE A 577 -20.92 25.20 -33.33
C PHE A 577 -22.25 25.90 -33.04
N SER A 578 -22.60 26.09 -31.76
CA SER A 578 -23.88 26.73 -31.37
C SER A 578 -23.77 28.21 -31.05
N LEU A 579 -22.57 28.77 -31.03
CA LEU A 579 -22.33 30.17 -30.72
C LEU A 579 -22.92 31.07 -31.80
N THR A 580 -23.80 31.96 -31.40
CA THR A 580 -24.53 32.86 -32.34
C THR A 580 -23.99 34.26 -32.39
N SER A 581 -23.42 34.73 -31.27
CA SER A 581 -22.91 36.11 -31.17
C SER A 581 -21.69 36.17 -30.22
N VAL A 582 -20.74 37.02 -30.57
CA VAL A 582 -19.57 37.33 -29.73
C VAL A 582 -19.31 38.85 -29.80
N ASP A 583 -19.30 39.48 -28.63
CA ASP A 583 -18.94 40.89 -28.46
C ASP A 583 -17.59 41.00 -27.75
N LEU A 584 -16.56 41.45 -28.46
CA LEU A 584 -15.20 41.70 -27.97
C LEU A 584 -14.85 43.19 -28.02
N SER A 585 -15.87 44.07 -28.04
CA SER A 585 -15.69 45.53 -28.13
C SER A 585 -14.94 46.14 -26.93
N ASN A 586 -14.82 45.40 -25.82
CA ASN A 586 -14.03 45.80 -24.66
C ASN A 586 -12.58 45.25 -24.67
N PHE A 587 -12.21 44.42 -25.66
CA PHE A 587 -10.88 43.79 -25.67
C PHE A 587 -9.78 44.78 -26.06
N ASN A 588 -8.75 44.91 -25.27
CA ASN A 588 -7.53 45.62 -25.58
C ASN A 588 -6.52 44.69 -26.24
N THR A 589 -6.34 44.79 -27.54
CA THR A 589 -5.54 43.86 -28.33
C THR A 589 -4.11 44.35 -28.63
N ARG A 590 -3.65 45.42 -27.98
CA ARG A 590 -2.32 46.01 -28.27
C ARG A 590 -1.12 45.11 -27.98
N LYS A 591 -1.25 44.19 -27.02
CA LYS A 591 -0.21 43.22 -26.67
C LYS A 591 -0.39 41.88 -27.36
N LEU A 592 -1.54 41.67 -28.01
CA LEU A 592 -1.80 40.40 -28.71
C LEU A 592 -0.77 40.16 -29.80
N LYS A 593 -0.29 38.94 -29.88
CA LYS A 593 0.67 38.44 -30.88
C LYS A 593 -0.02 37.56 -31.90
N GLU A 594 -0.97 36.74 -31.44
CA GLU A 594 -1.61 35.69 -32.23
C GLU A 594 -3.11 35.59 -31.90
N ILE A 595 -3.92 35.41 -32.94
CA ILE A 595 -5.39 35.23 -32.92
C ILE A 595 -5.83 34.12 -33.89
N ASP A 596 -4.91 33.23 -34.31
CA ASP A 596 -5.19 32.23 -35.35
C ASP A 596 -6.37 31.36 -34.94
N GLY A 597 -7.31 31.13 -35.86
CA GLY A 597 -8.46 30.26 -35.65
C GLY A 597 -9.48 30.71 -34.61
N LEU A 598 -9.48 31.98 -34.18
CA LEU A 598 -10.31 32.49 -33.07
C LEU A 598 -11.77 32.07 -33.18
N PHE A 599 -12.39 32.14 -34.41
CA PHE A 599 -13.77 31.77 -34.70
C PHE A 599 -13.87 30.60 -35.68
N TYR A 600 -12.78 29.87 -35.92
CA TYR A 600 -12.78 28.77 -36.87
C TYR A 600 -13.91 27.79 -36.55
N ASN A 601 -14.67 27.40 -37.58
CA ASN A 601 -15.73 26.39 -37.47
C ASN A 601 -16.92 26.77 -36.54
N CYS A 602 -17.15 28.07 -36.29
CA CYS A 602 -18.33 28.57 -35.56
C CYS A 602 -19.54 28.68 -36.50
N SER A 603 -20.12 27.55 -36.90
CA SER A 603 -21.09 27.47 -38.01
C SER A 603 -22.40 28.19 -37.81
N LYS A 604 -22.79 28.61 -36.60
CA LYS A 604 -23.97 29.41 -36.31
C LYS A 604 -23.67 30.88 -35.99
N LEU A 605 -22.39 31.24 -35.96
CA LEU A 605 -21.99 32.61 -35.60
C LEU A 605 -22.47 33.59 -36.65
N SER A 606 -23.25 34.58 -36.24
CA SER A 606 -23.89 35.59 -37.11
C SER A 606 -23.70 37.02 -36.63
N TYR A 607 -23.08 37.23 -35.48
CA TYR A 607 -22.72 38.55 -34.97
C TYR A 607 -21.34 38.53 -34.32
N ILE A 608 -20.46 39.45 -34.74
CA ILE A 608 -19.11 39.61 -34.17
C ILE A 608 -18.84 41.12 -34.01
N ASP A 609 -18.44 41.56 -32.81
CA ASP A 609 -17.86 42.90 -32.61
C ASP A 609 -16.39 42.79 -32.22
N ILE A 610 -15.50 43.18 -33.12
CA ILE A 610 -14.05 43.28 -32.94
C ILE A 610 -13.56 44.70 -33.25
N SER A 611 -14.41 45.68 -32.99
CA SER A 611 -14.14 47.08 -33.29
C SER A 611 -12.90 47.66 -32.58
N THR A 612 -12.40 47.01 -31.55
CA THR A 612 -11.19 47.41 -30.81
C THR A 612 -9.92 46.68 -31.23
N PHE A 613 -10.02 45.76 -32.20
CA PHE A 613 -8.86 44.98 -32.63
C PHE A 613 -7.84 45.85 -33.36
N HIS A 614 -6.54 45.59 -33.06
CA HIS A 614 -5.45 46.42 -33.53
C HIS A 614 -4.93 45.97 -34.90
N GLU A 615 -4.53 46.93 -35.74
CA GLU A 615 -4.02 46.68 -37.09
C GLU A 615 -2.71 45.87 -37.17
N SER A 616 -1.96 45.76 -36.07
CA SER A 616 -0.72 44.97 -36.02
C SER A 616 -0.94 43.46 -35.99
N LEU A 617 -2.19 43.02 -35.78
CA LEU A 617 -2.50 41.59 -35.74
C LEU A 617 -2.50 41.02 -37.17
N LYS A 618 -2.13 39.75 -37.28
CA LYS A 618 -2.24 39.02 -38.53
C LYS A 618 -3.64 38.46 -38.70
N TYR A 619 -4.33 38.92 -39.73
CA TYR A 619 -5.65 38.44 -40.10
C TYR A 619 -5.55 37.51 -41.28
N ASP A 620 -6.08 36.26 -41.17
CA ASP A 620 -6.10 35.30 -42.27
C ASP A 620 -7.46 34.57 -42.37
N ASN A 621 -7.61 33.72 -43.40
CA ASN A 621 -8.86 33.03 -43.64
C ASN A 621 -9.27 32.11 -42.49
N LYS A 622 -8.30 31.51 -41.76
CA LYS A 622 -8.58 30.60 -40.64
C LYS A 622 -9.35 31.29 -39.52
N LEU A 623 -9.22 32.59 -39.39
CA LEU A 623 -9.95 33.36 -38.38
C LEU A 623 -11.47 33.19 -38.50
N PHE A 624 -12.02 33.10 -39.73
CA PHE A 624 -13.45 33.04 -40.03
C PHE A 624 -13.85 31.85 -40.90
N GLU A 625 -12.99 30.88 -41.10
CA GLU A 625 -13.31 29.71 -41.93
C GLU A 625 -14.42 28.86 -41.29
N ASN A 626 -15.41 28.45 -42.10
CA ASN A 626 -16.60 27.68 -41.71
C ASN A 626 -17.52 28.37 -40.68
N ILE A 627 -17.59 29.68 -40.64
CA ILE A 627 -18.65 30.41 -39.92
C ILE A 627 -19.95 30.45 -40.73
N ASN A 628 -21.05 31.00 -40.16
CA ASN A 628 -22.30 31.20 -40.89
C ASN A 628 -22.03 32.08 -42.12
N ASN A 629 -22.73 31.79 -43.23
CA ASN A 629 -22.57 32.58 -44.47
C ASN A 629 -23.19 33.97 -44.40
N ILE A 630 -24.11 34.22 -43.49
CA ILE A 630 -24.83 35.51 -43.34
C ILE A 630 -24.69 35.98 -41.91
N GLY A 631 -24.31 37.25 -41.74
CA GLY A 631 -24.15 37.84 -40.42
C GLY A 631 -23.79 39.33 -40.45
N GLU A 632 -23.43 39.86 -39.28
CA GLU A 632 -22.93 41.21 -39.08
C GLU A 632 -21.61 41.19 -38.33
N ILE A 633 -20.62 41.91 -38.84
CA ILE A 633 -19.36 42.15 -38.13
C ILE A 633 -19.12 43.65 -37.95
N ILE A 634 -18.75 44.02 -36.73
CA ILE A 634 -18.36 45.40 -36.41
C ILE A 634 -16.83 45.41 -36.24
N ILE A 635 -16.18 46.27 -37.02
CA ILE A 635 -14.71 46.41 -37.06
C ILE A 635 -14.29 47.88 -36.92
N SER A 636 -13.01 48.11 -36.62
CA SER A 636 -12.44 49.47 -36.76
C SER A 636 -12.06 49.75 -38.21
N GLU A 637 -12.08 51.03 -38.62
CA GLU A 637 -11.59 51.47 -39.94
C GLU A 637 -10.16 50.96 -40.24
N ASN A 638 -9.31 50.82 -39.21
CA ASN A 638 -7.90 50.42 -39.34
C ASN A 638 -7.72 48.98 -39.84
N ILE A 639 -8.64 48.07 -39.50
CA ILE A 639 -8.55 46.65 -39.90
C ILE A 639 -9.43 46.30 -41.12
N SER A 640 -10.21 47.23 -41.59
CA SER A 640 -11.13 47.07 -42.72
C SER A 640 -10.45 46.50 -43.96
N LYS A 641 -9.27 47.02 -44.30
CA LYS A 641 -8.48 46.55 -45.45
C LYS A 641 -7.98 45.09 -45.30
N ALA A 642 -7.88 44.57 -44.08
CA ALA A 642 -7.49 43.19 -43.82
C ALA A 642 -8.69 42.24 -43.83
N ILE A 643 -9.87 42.69 -43.35
CA ILE A 643 -11.07 41.87 -43.17
C ILE A 643 -11.85 41.69 -44.49
N HIS A 644 -12.07 42.74 -45.30
CA HIS A 644 -12.84 42.66 -46.55
C HIS A 644 -12.32 41.55 -47.50
N PRO A 645 -11.00 41.46 -47.83
CA PRO A 645 -10.50 40.40 -48.72
C PRO A 645 -10.73 38.99 -48.19
N ILE A 646 -10.73 38.81 -46.87
CA ILE A 646 -10.99 37.51 -46.23
C ILE A 646 -12.44 37.11 -46.46
N PHE A 647 -13.39 37.98 -46.22
CA PHE A 647 -14.82 37.73 -46.41
C PHE A 647 -15.16 37.46 -47.87
N GLU A 648 -14.56 38.21 -48.81
CA GLU A 648 -14.67 37.94 -50.25
C GLU A 648 -14.12 36.55 -50.62
N SER A 649 -12.94 36.19 -50.11
CA SER A 649 -12.30 34.89 -50.39
C SER A 649 -13.10 33.72 -49.85
N LEU A 650 -13.74 33.87 -48.69
CA LEU A 650 -14.57 32.87 -48.02
C LEU A 650 -16.02 32.89 -48.53
N LYS A 651 -16.40 33.87 -49.40
CA LYS A 651 -17.76 34.06 -49.93
C LYS A 651 -18.81 34.29 -48.85
N LEU A 652 -18.47 35.06 -47.82
CA LEU A 652 -19.37 35.41 -46.73
C LEU A 652 -20.20 36.62 -47.09
N ASP A 653 -21.54 36.51 -46.95
CA ASP A 653 -22.49 37.60 -47.17
C ASP A 653 -22.80 38.30 -45.82
N TRP A 654 -21.78 38.98 -45.30
CA TRP A 654 -21.86 39.66 -44.01
C TRP A 654 -21.94 41.15 -44.17
N THR A 655 -22.78 41.78 -43.36
CA THR A 655 -22.79 43.23 -43.21
C THR A 655 -21.57 43.67 -42.41
N ILE A 656 -20.67 44.44 -43.01
CA ILE A 656 -19.48 44.99 -42.34
C ILE A 656 -19.80 46.41 -41.90
N THR A 657 -19.82 46.65 -40.59
CA THR A 657 -20.05 47.97 -39.98
C THR A 657 -18.72 48.49 -39.44
N GLU A 658 -18.25 49.62 -39.95
CA GLU A 658 -16.99 50.25 -39.49
C GLU A 658 -17.29 51.29 -38.41
N LYS A 659 -16.55 51.25 -37.28
CA LYS A 659 -16.61 52.19 -36.16
C LYS A 659 -15.34 53.01 -36.03
#